data_e2da8fe5bd4d5f5cdd3097547bee6f8e
#
_entry.id   e2da8fe5bd4d5f5cdd3097547bee6f8e
#
_cell.length_a   1.000
_cell.length_b   1.000
_cell.length_c   1.000
_cell.angle_alpha   90.00
_cell.angle_beta   90.00
_cell.angle_gamma   90.00
#
_symmetry.space_group_name_H-M   'P 1'
#
loop_
_entity.id
_entity.type
_entity.pdbx_description
1 polymer ?
#
loop_
_entity_poly.entity_id
_entity_poly.type
_entity_poly.pdbx_seq_one_letter_code
_entity_poly.pdbx_strand_id
1 'polypeptide(L)'
;MASTFSDSEGEHQTKKELLLHYRVHIFVAVIFVITVSFVSAAWYFHDKQVEDLATTQKIFFDPRSRVLTLRDQVTGDDLTGHLAKDLPKWQLPLHCPISEKGDPNAKECKWKKNAILRIGYFKEGLIQCYNISWEYRNKNHVPFDCFDLGSAFWYGSSNMTNDMLPITGKFSFDPNVYRLKGNGVLSNVLEYYWLSSQAEAIVVDSNDPLHISWNDTVPGKVCLISNYTEPFYSYTQSLLPHLNYTVCNGVDMVETHAFMRKYFLSPSGPPLPSGNVLTHPHYSVQARDDDRDVTETEVMAMTSAIADKDLNCSTLEIDGNWQKTLGDLDLDQDKFANITAMLDSISASKCRMSLEITPFFHFSSVNFKQGVEKELFVMDAGGVVPGLTTLGEDFAGVLDVSNPAAKAWFTGKVNNLVSKYQTSAFRFSYGTKAWMPYKPHFEHNDLTPNKIRRLYTEMVTSISQNVVFEQTSQSQHVGELISVRTSIKTSGEKTCLTNTLARALTLGLLGYPYILSDGFDLYDAVTHSTSGMPSMDLYIRWMQLSAFFPAVKYSIPPWSYGSACVQVAKNMSHIHQTHVVPIINNLADDIKKGLPIMRPVWWMDSKNATAHKVADEFLVGNTLLVAPVVCEGTTTRGIFFPKGIWSDHNNGGRVLVGPKYIENYTVSQFQIPYFTRMQQYQ
;
A
#
# COMPACT_ATOMS: atom_id res chain seq x y z
N MET A 1 51.05 -100.31 -35.11
CA MET A 1 51.05 -99.48 -33.91
C MET A 1 51.46 -98.10 -34.32
N ALA A 2 50.55 -97.31 -34.57
CA ALA A 2 50.75 -95.91 -34.87
C ALA A 2 49.37 -95.18 -34.62
N SER A 3 49.50 -93.97 -34.21
CA SER A 3 48.44 -92.97 -34.04
C SER A 3 47.69 -92.98 -32.72
N THR A 4 48.11 -92.06 -31.86
CA THR A 4 47.27 -91.25 -30.99
C THR A 4 48.16 -90.13 -30.35
N PHE A 5 48.53 -89.12 -31.11
CA PHE A 5 49.07 -87.88 -30.56
C PHE A 5 48.86 -86.71 -31.53
N SER A 6 47.63 -86.31 -31.72
CA SER A 6 47.38 -85.11 -32.55
C SER A 6 46.15 -84.28 -32.18
N ASP A 7 45.30 -84.66 -31.18
CA ASP A 7 44.08 -83.91 -30.90
C ASP A 7 44.07 -82.99 -29.68
N SER A 8 45.16 -83.00 -28.84
CA SER A 8 45.16 -82.17 -27.64
C SER A 8 45.74 -80.76 -27.84
N GLU A 9 46.53 -80.49 -28.88
CA GLU A 9 47.13 -79.17 -29.15
C GLU A 9 46.19 -78.25 -29.90
N GLY A 10 45.25 -78.73 -30.73
CA GLY A 10 44.28 -77.96 -31.49
C GLY A 10 43.17 -77.34 -30.58
N GLU A 11 42.72 -78.13 -29.58
CA GLU A 11 41.65 -77.69 -28.67
C GLU A 11 42.21 -76.67 -27.65
N HIS A 12 43.46 -76.71 -27.31
CA HIS A 12 44.07 -75.72 -26.40
C HIS A 12 44.42 -74.41 -27.11
N GLN A 13 44.72 -74.41 -28.43
CA GLN A 13 44.92 -73.21 -29.23
C GLN A 13 43.60 -72.46 -29.49
N THR A 14 42.54 -73.17 -29.85
CA THR A 14 41.19 -72.58 -30.07
C THR A 14 40.60 -71.99 -28.78
N LYS A 15 40.80 -72.59 -27.60
CA LYS A 15 40.36 -72.00 -26.32
C LYS A 15 41.16 -70.78 -25.93
N LYS A 16 42.46 -70.70 -26.22
CA LYS A 16 43.30 -69.52 -26.01
C LYS A 16 42.88 -68.35 -26.93
N GLU A 17 42.65 -68.60 -28.16
CA GLU A 17 42.14 -67.57 -29.11
C GLU A 17 40.77 -67.07 -28.73
N LEU A 18 39.85 -67.97 -28.33
CA LEU A 18 38.52 -67.55 -27.83
C LEU A 18 38.60 -66.72 -26.58
N LEU A 19 39.47 -67.07 -25.64
CA LEU A 19 39.72 -66.30 -24.40
C LEU A 19 40.37 -64.93 -24.70
N LEU A 20 41.24 -64.86 -25.69
CA LEU A 20 41.91 -63.64 -26.12
C LEU A 20 40.85 -62.70 -26.78
N HIS A 21 40.00 -63.28 -27.65
CA HIS A 21 38.94 -62.52 -28.30
C HIS A 21 37.94 -61.99 -27.29
N TYR A 22 37.53 -62.72 -26.27
CA TYR A 22 36.67 -62.31 -25.20
C TYR A 22 37.27 -61.19 -24.34
N ARG A 23 38.58 -61.28 -24.03
CA ARG A 23 39.30 -60.21 -23.32
C ARG A 23 39.45 -58.97 -24.13
N VAL A 24 39.64 -59.03 -25.44
CA VAL A 24 39.59 -57.85 -26.34
C VAL A 24 38.23 -57.19 -26.36
N HIS A 25 37.16 -57.98 -26.45
CA HIS A 25 35.78 -57.41 -26.43
C HIS A 25 35.46 -56.77 -25.11
N ILE A 26 35.86 -57.33 -23.96
CA ILE A 26 35.70 -56.72 -22.63
C ILE A 26 36.51 -55.45 -22.57
N PHE A 27 37.74 -55.45 -23.05
CA PHE A 27 38.58 -54.25 -23.04
C PHE A 27 38.03 -53.13 -23.90
N VAL A 28 37.51 -53.44 -25.09
CA VAL A 28 36.83 -52.49 -25.97
C VAL A 28 35.55 -51.95 -25.32
N ALA A 29 34.75 -52.84 -24.69
CA ALA A 29 33.55 -52.42 -23.97
C ALA A 29 33.86 -51.51 -22.78
N VAL A 30 34.91 -51.80 -22.01
CA VAL A 30 35.36 -50.94 -20.89
C VAL A 30 35.83 -49.59 -21.39
N ILE A 31 36.65 -49.54 -22.46
CA ILE A 31 37.05 -48.27 -23.07
C ILE A 31 35.86 -47.49 -23.57
N PHE A 32 34.89 -48.13 -24.22
CA PHE A 32 33.68 -47.49 -24.69
C PHE A 32 32.88 -46.87 -23.55
N VAL A 33 32.66 -47.60 -22.45
CA VAL A 33 31.97 -47.09 -21.26
C VAL A 33 32.72 -45.91 -20.64
N ILE A 34 34.05 -46.00 -20.50
CA ILE A 34 34.89 -44.90 -19.99
C ILE A 34 34.77 -43.66 -20.90
N THR A 35 34.86 -43.88 -22.23
CA THR A 35 34.78 -42.76 -23.18
C THR A 35 33.39 -42.09 -23.16
N VAL A 36 32.32 -42.89 -23.16
CA VAL A 36 30.96 -42.36 -23.04
C VAL A 36 30.78 -41.60 -21.72
N SER A 37 31.22 -42.15 -20.61
CA SER A 37 31.16 -41.49 -19.30
C SER A 37 31.96 -40.18 -19.28
N PHE A 38 33.13 -40.16 -19.88
CA PHE A 38 33.98 -38.95 -19.97
C PHE A 38 33.34 -37.89 -20.87
N VAL A 39 32.80 -38.27 -22.03
CA VAL A 39 32.10 -37.37 -22.94
C VAL A 39 30.86 -36.82 -22.28
N SER A 40 30.07 -37.66 -21.60
CA SER A 40 28.86 -37.23 -20.87
C SER A 40 29.21 -36.27 -19.72
N ALA A 41 30.27 -36.54 -18.97
CA ALA A 41 30.74 -35.65 -17.92
C ALA A 41 31.24 -34.30 -18.50
N ALA A 42 32.05 -34.38 -19.59
CA ALA A 42 32.53 -33.16 -20.25
C ALA A 42 31.41 -32.32 -20.82
N TRP A 43 30.37 -32.96 -21.42
CA TRP A 43 29.15 -32.27 -21.89
C TRP A 43 28.40 -31.62 -20.72
N TYR A 44 28.19 -32.34 -19.64
CA TYR A 44 27.53 -31.79 -18.44
C TYR A 44 28.27 -30.57 -17.86
N PHE A 45 29.60 -30.64 -17.76
CA PHE A 45 30.40 -29.49 -17.29
C PHE A 45 30.38 -28.33 -18.27
N HIS A 46 30.43 -28.60 -19.58
CA HIS A 46 30.34 -27.56 -20.60
C HIS A 46 28.99 -26.88 -20.59
N ASP A 47 27.88 -27.63 -20.53
CA ASP A 47 26.51 -27.11 -20.49
C ASP A 47 26.31 -26.25 -19.25
N LYS A 48 26.78 -26.72 -18.10
CA LYS A 48 26.75 -25.96 -16.85
C LYS A 48 27.57 -24.66 -16.90
N GLN A 49 28.72 -24.66 -17.59
CA GLN A 49 29.52 -23.44 -17.80
C GLN A 49 28.83 -22.45 -18.74
N VAL A 50 28.15 -22.91 -19.77
CA VAL A 50 27.41 -22.06 -20.71
C VAL A 50 26.20 -21.41 -20.01
N GLU A 51 25.46 -22.18 -19.20
CA GLU A 51 24.39 -21.66 -18.37
C GLU A 51 24.86 -20.60 -17.36
N ASP A 52 26.02 -20.88 -16.72
CA ASP A 52 26.63 -19.95 -15.73
C ASP A 52 27.09 -18.65 -16.39
N LEU A 53 27.64 -18.72 -17.60
CA LEU A 53 28.00 -17.57 -18.40
C LEU A 53 26.76 -16.78 -18.82
N ALA A 54 25.71 -17.45 -19.30
CA ALA A 54 24.46 -16.80 -19.71
C ALA A 54 23.77 -16.11 -18.53
N THR A 55 23.75 -16.73 -17.36
CA THR A 55 23.18 -16.13 -16.12
C THR A 55 24.05 -15.01 -15.61
N THR A 56 25.39 -15.13 -15.72
CA THR A 56 26.33 -14.06 -15.32
C THR A 56 26.17 -12.82 -16.19
N GLN A 57 25.80 -12.96 -17.46
CA GLN A 57 25.48 -11.84 -18.34
C GLN A 57 24.15 -11.12 -18.00
N LYS A 58 23.23 -11.79 -17.29
CA LYS A 58 21.95 -11.22 -16.88
C LYS A 58 21.99 -10.64 -15.46
N ILE A 59 22.71 -11.29 -14.53
CA ILE A 59 22.79 -10.88 -13.11
C ILE A 59 24.19 -10.32 -12.83
N PHE A 60 24.29 -8.99 -12.81
CA PHE A 60 25.54 -8.28 -12.51
C PHE A 60 25.70 -8.11 -10.99
N PHE A 61 26.03 -9.18 -10.30
CA PHE A 61 26.32 -9.18 -8.88
C PHE A 61 27.80 -9.54 -8.64
N ASP A 62 28.54 -8.63 -8.00
CA ASP A 62 29.89 -8.88 -7.53
C ASP A 62 29.86 -9.37 -6.07
N PRO A 63 30.20 -10.64 -5.81
CA PRO A 63 30.18 -11.20 -4.46
C PRO A 63 31.22 -10.61 -3.50
N ARG A 64 32.28 -9.98 -4.02
CA ARG A 64 33.36 -9.41 -3.19
C ARG A 64 32.96 -8.03 -2.66
N SER A 65 32.50 -7.15 -3.53
CA SER A 65 31.97 -5.82 -3.15
C SER A 65 30.54 -5.88 -2.65
N ARG A 66 29.82 -6.98 -2.92
CA ARG A 66 28.39 -7.18 -2.63
C ARG A 66 27.51 -6.16 -3.32
N VAL A 67 27.90 -5.77 -4.52
CA VAL A 67 27.19 -4.80 -5.34
C VAL A 67 26.39 -5.54 -6.41
N LEU A 68 25.10 -5.26 -6.45
CA LEU A 68 24.18 -5.65 -7.50
C LEU A 68 23.94 -4.43 -8.40
N THR A 69 24.20 -4.57 -9.70
CA THR A 69 23.97 -3.51 -10.68
C THR A 69 22.82 -3.90 -11.60
N LEU A 70 21.76 -3.09 -11.58
CA LEU A 70 20.65 -3.20 -12.52
C LEU A 70 20.91 -2.22 -13.67
N ARG A 71 21.28 -2.77 -14.83
CA ARG A 71 21.63 -1.95 -16.00
C ARG A 71 20.38 -1.37 -16.66
N ASP A 72 20.33 -0.06 -16.80
CA ASP A 72 19.35 0.57 -17.68
C ASP A 72 19.80 0.42 -19.14
N GLN A 73 18.92 -0.17 -19.97
CA GLN A 73 19.18 -0.39 -21.39
C GLN A 73 19.00 0.87 -22.24
N VAL A 74 18.42 1.95 -21.69
CA VAL A 74 18.00 3.14 -22.43
C VAL A 74 18.76 4.39 -22.02
N THR A 75 18.88 4.68 -20.73
CA THR A 75 19.50 5.91 -20.22
C THR A 75 20.97 5.71 -19.87
N GLY A 76 21.39 4.49 -19.58
CA GLY A 76 22.72 4.18 -19.08
C GLY A 76 22.94 4.51 -17.60
N ASP A 77 21.92 4.97 -16.91
CA ASP A 77 21.94 5.21 -15.46
C ASP A 77 21.59 3.91 -14.74
N ASP A 78 22.57 3.23 -14.19
CA ASP A 78 22.41 1.94 -13.53
C ASP A 78 21.94 2.12 -12.07
N LEU A 79 20.91 1.39 -11.65
CA LEU A 79 20.54 1.31 -10.22
C LEU A 79 21.54 0.39 -9.50
N THR A 80 22.17 0.91 -8.47
CA THR A 80 23.17 0.20 -7.70
C THR A 80 22.62 -0.23 -6.34
N GLY A 81 22.62 -1.54 -6.08
CA GLY A 81 22.26 -2.15 -4.81
C GLY A 81 23.50 -2.60 -4.02
N HIS A 82 23.56 -2.27 -2.75
CA HIS A 82 24.59 -2.68 -1.80
C HIS A 82 23.99 -3.70 -0.83
N LEU A 83 24.28 -4.98 -1.05
CA LEU A 83 23.64 -6.08 -0.34
C LEU A 83 24.45 -6.54 0.89
N ALA A 84 23.82 -7.24 1.82
CA ALA A 84 24.45 -7.86 3.00
C ALA A 84 25.26 -6.87 3.86
N LYS A 85 24.73 -5.69 4.12
CA LYS A 85 25.45 -4.66 4.92
C LYS A 85 25.62 -5.02 6.38
N ASP A 86 24.79 -5.90 6.91
CA ASP A 86 24.87 -6.46 8.26
C ASP A 86 26.00 -7.50 8.44
N LEU A 87 26.39 -8.18 7.35
CA LEU A 87 27.46 -9.16 7.41
C LEU A 87 28.84 -8.49 7.38
N PRO A 88 29.81 -8.91 8.21
CA PRO A 88 31.16 -8.35 8.22
C PRO A 88 31.81 -8.39 6.83
N LYS A 89 32.52 -7.34 6.43
CA LYS A 89 33.13 -7.21 5.10
C LYS A 89 34.13 -8.33 4.77
N TRP A 90 34.79 -8.90 5.77
CA TRP A 90 35.74 -10.00 5.60
C TRP A 90 35.07 -11.37 5.35
N GLN A 91 33.76 -11.49 5.63
CA GLN A 91 32.97 -12.69 5.32
C GLN A 91 32.55 -12.65 3.86
N LEU A 92 33.28 -13.29 2.99
CA LEU A 92 32.89 -13.48 1.60
C LEU A 92 32.01 -14.73 1.46
N PRO A 93 31.10 -14.78 0.48
CA PRO A 93 30.35 -16.00 0.19
C PRO A 93 31.34 -17.08 -0.31
N LEU A 94 31.08 -18.34 0.00
CA LEU A 94 31.89 -19.46 -0.39
C LEU A 94 31.90 -19.67 -1.91
N HIS A 95 30.73 -19.54 -2.50
CA HIS A 95 30.46 -19.70 -3.92
C HIS A 95 29.12 -19.11 -4.26
N CYS A 96 28.94 -18.63 -5.49
CA CYS A 96 27.69 -18.11 -6.01
C CYS A 96 27.32 -18.79 -7.33
N PRO A 97 27.01 -20.10 -7.33
CA PRO A 97 26.64 -20.81 -8.54
C PRO A 97 25.23 -20.47 -8.98
N ILE A 98 24.85 -20.96 -10.13
CA ILE A 98 23.43 -21.07 -10.52
C ILE A 98 22.68 -21.88 -9.44
N SER A 99 21.46 -21.48 -9.15
CA SER A 99 20.66 -22.12 -8.10
C SER A 99 20.39 -23.60 -8.41
N GLU A 100 20.77 -24.49 -7.51
CA GLU A 100 20.49 -25.93 -7.61
C GLU A 100 19.00 -26.27 -7.49
N LYS A 101 18.14 -25.33 -7.09
CA LYS A 101 16.68 -25.53 -6.90
C LYS A 101 15.85 -25.30 -8.17
N GLY A 102 16.44 -25.46 -9.35
CA GLY A 102 15.70 -25.63 -10.60
C GLY A 102 15.33 -24.34 -11.36
N ASP A 103 15.81 -23.16 -10.94
CA ASP A 103 15.68 -21.94 -11.75
C ASP A 103 17.02 -21.61 -12.43
N PRO A 104 17.16 -21.83 -13.75
CA PRO A 104 18.39 -21.55 -14.49
C PRO A 104 18.71 -20.06 -14.58
N ASN A 105 17.81 -19.17 -14.19
CA ASN A 105 18.02 -17.74 -14.17
C ASN A 105 18.30 -17.19 -12.76
N ALA A 106 18.63 -18.03 -11.78
CA ALA A 106 18.91 -17.61 -10.42
C ALA A 106 20.32 -17.96 -9.96
N LYS A 107 20.96 -17.05 -9.20
CA LYS A 107 22.23 -17.29 -8.49
C LYS A 107 21.97 -17.52 -7.01
N GLU A 108 22.68 -18.48 -6.41
CA GLU A 108 22.65 -18.75 -4.98
C GLU A 108 24.02 -18.54 -4.35
N CYS A 109 24.14 -17.55 -3.46
CA CYS A 109 25.35 -17.26 -2.71
C CYS A 109 25.22 -17.71 -1.26
N LYS A 110 26.20 -18.49 -0.75
CA LYS A 110 26.16 -19.05 0.61
C LYS A 110 27.26 -18.46 1.48
N TRP A 111 26.91 -17.87 2.61
CA TRP A 111 27.83 -17.40 3.66
C TRP A 111 27.93 -18.45 4.79
N LYS A 112 28.71 -19.52 4.57
CA LYS A 112 28.88 -20.63 5.53
C LYS A 112 27.59 -20.97 6.29
N LYS A 113 27.59 -20.70 7.61
CA LYS A 113 26.42 -20.97 8.49
C LYS A 113 25.52 -19.76 8.73
N ASN A 114 25.79 -18.61 8.09
CA ASN A 114 25.11 -17.35 8.45
C ASN A 114 23.90 -17.04 7.58
N ALA A 115 24.09 -17.04 6.24
CA ALA A 115 23.02 -16.61 5.34
C ALA A 115 23.12 -17.26 3.96
N ILE A 116 22.00 -17.29 3.27
CA ILE A 116 21.86 -17.65 1.86
C ILE A 116 21.18 -16.50 1.15
N LEU A 117 21.79 -16.02 0.08
CA LEU A 117 21.21 -15.06 -0.85
C LEU A 117 20.84 -15.78 -2.15
N ARG A 118 19.61 -15.60 -2.61
CA ARG A 118 19.19 -15.99 -3.96
C ARG A 118 18.83 -14.75 -4.75
N ILE A 119 19.36 -14.64 -5.96
CA ILE A 119 19.04 -13.58 -6.92
C ILE A 119 18.48 -14.25 -8.16
N GLY A 120 17.17 -14.14 -8.36
CA GLY A 120 16.49 -14.57 -9.57
C GLY A 120 16.42 -13.44 -10.58
N TYR A 121 16.42 -13.75 -11.86
CA TYR A 121 16.24 -12.80 -12.95
C TYR A 121 15.13 -13.26 -13.86
N PHE A 122 14.25 -12.33 -14.23
CA PHE A 122 13.27 -12.54 -15.28
C PHE A 122 13.06 -11.24 -16.07
N LYS A 123 12.57 -11.38 -17.29
CA LYS A 123 12.31 -10.27 -18.20
C LYS A 123 10.99 -10.47 -18.92
N GLU A 124 10.18 -9.43 -18.98
CA GLU A 124 8.96 -9.39 -19.80
C GLU A 124 8.93 -8.08 -20.61
N GLY A 125 8.91 -8.21 -21.93
CA GLY A 125 9.04 -7.06 -22.82
C GLY A 125 10.37 -6.32 -22.60
N LEU A 126 10.26 -5.04 -22.25
CA LEU A 126 11.40 -4.17 -21.94
C LEU A 126 11.69 -4.04 -20.43
N ILE A 127 10.90 -4.69 -19.58
CA ILE A 127 11.06 -4.62 -18.13
C ILE A 127 11.89 -5.82 -17.67
N GLN A 128 12.94 -5.54 -16.90
CA GLN A 128 13.82 -6.52 -16.28
C GLN A 128 13.64 -6.49 -14.77
N CYS A 129 13.54 -7.66 -14.15
CA CYS A 129 13.32 -7.78 -12.71
C CYS A 129 14.33 -8.73 -12.05
N TYR A 130 14.71 -8.39 -10.85
CA TYR A 130 15.56 -9.17 -9.97
C TYR A 130 14.81 -9.47 -8.69
N ASN A 131 14.60 -10.75 -8.42
CA ASN A 131 13.98 -11.21 -7.18
C ASN A 131 15.09 -11.58 -6.20
N ILE A 132 15.16 -10.86 -5.09
CA ILE A 132 16.18 -11.00 -4.06
C ILE A 132 15.54 -11.66 -2.84
N SER A 133 16.11 -12.79 -2.41
CA SER A 133 15.64 -13.54 -1.24
C SER A 133 16.80 -13.87 -0.31
N TRP A 134 16.68 -13.40 0.91
CA TRP A 134 17.60 -13.69 2.00
C TRP A 134 16.99 -14.69 2.98
N GLU A 135 17.76 -15.74 3.30
CA GLU A 135 17.50 -16.68 4.39
C GLU A 135 18.68 -16.64 5.37
N TYR A 136 18.45 -16.19 6.58
CA TYR A 136 19.44 -16.18 7.64
C TYR A 136 19.29 -17.43 8.53
N ARG A 137 20.41 -17.98 8.97
CA ARG A 137 20.47 -19.16 9.86
C ARG A 137 20.74 -18.78 11.31
N ASN A 138 21.01 -17.52 11.57
CA ASN A 138 21.29 -16.98 12.90
C ASN A 138 20.37 -15.80 13.17
N LYS A 139 19.64 -15.86 14.27
CA LYS A 139 18.68 -14.84 14.71
C LYS A 139 19.30 -13.48 15.05
N ASN A 140 20.61 -13.46 15.32
CA ASN A 140 21.32 -12.24 15.70
C ASN A 140 21.68 -11.35 14.50
N HIS A 141 21.41 -11.79 13.28
CA HIS A 141 21.61 -10.98 12.08
C HIS A 141 20.31 -10.32 11.67
N VAL A 142 20.43 -9.10 11.17
CA VAL A 142 19.32 -8.30 10.66
C VAL A 142 19.58 -8.06 9.17
N PRO A 143 18.87 -8.74 8.25
CA PRO A 143 19.03 -8.52 6.82
C PRO A 143 18.97 -7.04 6.46
N PHE A 144 19.99 -6.55 5.74
CA PHE A 144 20.19 -5.13 5.50
C PHE A 144 20.78 -4.87 4.12
N ASP A 145 19.96 -4.37 3.20
CA ASP A 145 20.34 -4.00 1.84
C ASP A 145 19.99 -2.55 1.55
N CYS A 146 20.79 -1.86 0.73
CA CYS A 146 20.54 -0.47 0.37
C CYS A 146 20.68 -0.26 -1.14
N PHE A 147 19.87 0.64 -1.69
CA PHE A 147 19.93 1.07 -3.09
C PHE A 147 20.25 2.56 -3.17
N ASP A 148 21.06 2.95 -4.17
CA ASP A 148 21.39 4.34 -4.41
C ASP A 148 20.16 5.08 -4.94
N LEU A 149 19.84 6.25 -4.36
CA LEU A 149 18.72 7.07 -4.80
C LEU A 149 19.02 7.85 -6.08
N GLY A 150 20.31 8.07 -6.37
CA GLY A 150 20.77 8.82 -7.54
C GLY A 150 20.21 10.24 -7.61
N SER A 151 19.98 10.71 -8.82
CA SER A 151 19.30 11.99 -9.12
C SER A 151 17.81 11.82 -9.43
N ALA A 152 17.27 10.61 -9.30
CA ALA A 152 15.89 10.28 -9.60
C ALA A 152 14.90 10.91 -8.59
N PHE A 153 13.70 11.22 -9.08
CA PHE A 153 12.56 11.51 -8.22
C PHE A 153 11.89 10.19 -7.83
N TRP A 154 11.63 10.00 -6.56
CA TRP A 154 11.03 8.77 -6.04
C TRP A 154 9.63 9.01 -5.50
N TYR A 155 8.77 8.03 -5.69
CA TYR A 155 7.35 8.01 -5.28
C TYR A 155 7.02 6.70 -4.59
N GLY A 156 5.99 6.70 -3.75
CA GLY A 156 5.54 5.49 -3.06
C GLY A 156 5.46 5.66 -1.56
N SER A 157 5.69 4.58 -0.85
CA SER A 157 5.58 4.54 0.62
C SER A 157 6.54 5.50 1.31
N SER A 158 6.00 6.38 2.13
CA SER A 158 6.76 7.38 2.89
C SER A 158 6.25 7.50 4.33
N ASN A 159 6.96 8.22 5.18
CA ASN A 159 6.45 8.57 6.49
C ASN A 159 5.33 9.59 6.33
N MET A 160 4.09 9.18 6.64
CA MET A 160 2.88 9.98 6.40
C MET A 160 2.73 11.21 7.29
N THR A 161 3.71 11.54 8.15
CA THR A 161 3.73 12.84 8.85
C THR A 161 4.12 13.98 7.96
N ASN A 162 4.93 13.68 6.94
CA ASN A 162 5.42 14.63 5.97
C ASN A 162 5.21 14.05 4.58
N ASP A 163 3.94 13.90 4.17
CA ASP A 163 3.61 13.45 2.83
C ASP A 163 4.25 14.37 1.81
N MET A 164 5.20 13.84 1.08
CA MET A 164 5.93 14.56 0.05
C MET A 164 5.82 13.83 -1.26
N LEU A 165 5.49 14.55 -2.29
CA LEU A 165 5.42 14.05 -3.65
C LEU A 165 6.22 14.99 -4.58
N PRO A 166 7.41 14.59 -5.05
CA PRO A 166 8.14 13.34 -4.78
C PRO A 166 8.67 13.21 -3.34
N ILE A 167 9.10 12.00 -2.97
CA ILE A 167 9.71 11.74 -1.66
C ILE A 167 11.01 12.53 -1.54
N THR A 168 11.11 13.38 -0.53
CA THR A 168 12.29 14.22 -0.26
C THR A 168 12.69 14.14 1.22
N GLY A 169 13.89 14.62 1.53
CA GLY A 169 14.37 14.70 2.90
C GLY A 169 14.99 13.40 3.43
N LYS A 170 15.03 13.30 4.76
CA LYS A 170 15.60 12.18 5.51
C LYS A 170 14.57 11.65 6.48
N PHE A 171 14.37 10.36 6.49
CA PHE A 171 13.52 9.69 7.47
C PHE A 171 13.86 8.23 7.63
N SER A 172 13.57 7.72 8.81
CA SER A 172 13.55 6.29 9.09
C SER A 172 12.24 5.95 9.77
N PHE A 173 11.61 4.87 9.36
CA PHE A 173 10.39 4.40 9.99
C PHE A 173 10.27 2.89 9.91
N ASP A 174 9.57 2.34 10.89
CA ASP A 174 9.18 0.95 10.94
C ASP A 174 7.67 0.85 10.71
N PRO A 175 7.24 0.43 9.52
CA PRO A 175 5.82 0.32 9.20
C PRO A 175 5.12 -0.81 9.97
N ASN A 176 5.87 -1.66 10.66
CA ASN A 176 5.35 -2.80 11.43
C ASN A 176 5.20 -2.51 12.92
N VAL A 177 5.68 -1.36 13.42
CA VAL A 177 5.67 -1.11 14.86
C VAL A 177 4.26 -0.85 15.36
N TYR A 178 3.82 -1.67 16.32
CA TYR A 178 2.72 -1.41 17.21
C TYR A 178 3.25 -0.65 18.43
N ARG A 179 2.93 0.64 18.57
CA ARG A 179 3.37 1.45 19.71
C ARG A 179 2.27 1.53 20.74
N LEU A 180 2.64 1.30 21.98
CA LEU A 180 1.75 1.34 23.14
C LEU A 180 1.44 2.77 23.61
N LYS A 181 2.28 3.73 23.40
CA LYS A 181 2.06 5.14 23.70
C LYS A 181 3.25 5.98 23.21
N GLY A 182 3.00 7.16 22.67
CA GLY A 182 4.05 8.15 22.35
C GLY A 182 3.69 9.01 21.15
N ASN A 183 4.16 10.23 21.14
CA ASN A 183 3.97 11.25 20.10
C ASN A 183 4.61 10.88 18.74
N GLY A 184 4.73 9.61 18.42
CA GLY A 184 5.25 9.13 17.15
C GLY A 184 4.10 8.87 16.20
N VAL A 185 4.03 9.64 15.15
CA VAL A 185 3.07 9.45 14.09
C VAL A 185 3.31 8.09 13.46
N LEU A 186 2.28 7.26 13.51
CA LEU A 186 2.29 5.95 12.89
C LEU A 186 2.24 6.13 11.38
N SER A 187 3.16 5.50 10.69
CA SER A 187 3.06 5.35 9.25
C SER A 187 1.81 4.56 8.91
N ASN A 188 0.93 5.15 8.12
CA ASN A 188 -0.23 4.47 7.56
C ASN A 188 0.13 3.68 6.31
N VAL A 189 1.40 3.62 5.98
CA VAL A 189 1.86 2.97 4.79
C VAL A 189 1.77 1.49 4.94
N LEU A 190 1.22 0.94 3.94
CA LEU A 190 0.66 -0.36 3.97
C LEU A 190 1.18 -1.21 2.82
N GLU A 191 1.65 -0.56 1.77
CA GLU A 191 2.29 -1.20 0.62
C GLU A 191 3.78 -0.88 0.63
N TYR A 192 4.62 -1.89 0.56
CA TYR A 192 6.07 -1.73 0.50
C TYR A 192 6.52 -1.57 -0.94
N TYR A 193 6.18 -0.42 -1.54
CA TYR A 193 6.39 -0.14 -2.95
C TYR A 193 6.96 1.26 -3.19
N TRP A 194 7.98 1.33 -4.06
CA TRP A 194 8.63 2.57 -4.50
C TRP A 194 8.86 2.54 -6.00
N LEU A 195 8.70 3.69 -6.64
CA LEU A 195 8.86 3.91 -8.07
C LEU A 195 9.71 5.14 -8.32
N SER A 196 10.71 5.06 -9.21
CA SER A 196 11.56 6.19 -9.59
C SER A 196 11.17 6.80 -10.92
N SER A 197 11.57 8.06 -11.14
CA SER A 197 11.42 8.75 -12.43
C SER A 197 12.29 8.14 -13.54
N GLN A 198 13.23 7.27 -13.20
CA GLN A 198 14.05 6.48 -14.12
C GLN A 198 13.45 5.10 -14.44
N ALA A 199 12.16 4.92 -14.13
CA ALA A 199 11.41 3.67 -14.34
C ALA A 199 11.94 2.47 -13.54
N GLU A 200 12.59 2.72 -12.42
CA GLU A 200 12.99 1.70 -11.46
C GLU A 200 11.88 1.50 -10.43
N ALA A 201 11.66 0.28 -10.00
CA ALA A 201 10.66 -0.01 -8.99
C ALA A 201 11.17 -1.04 -7.98
N ILE A 202 10.86 -0.82 -6.70
CA ILE A 202 11.18 -1.72 -5.60
C ILE A 202 9.88 -2.13 -4.91
N VAL A 203 9.68 -3.43 -4.71
CA VAL A 203 8.59 -3.99 -3.91
C VAL A 203 9.13 -5.01 -2.93
N VAL A 204 8.73 -4.92 -1.65
CA VAL A 204 9.13 -5.87 -0.61
C VAL A 204 7.94 -6.74 -0.23
N ASP A 205 8.21 -8.00 0.12
CA ASP A 205 7.17 -8.92 0.58
C ASP A 205 6.47 -8.33 1.83
N SER A 206 5.17 -8.29 1.79
CA SER A 206 4.35 -7.73 2.86
C SER A 206 4.42 -8.50 4.18
N ASN A 207 4.93 -9.73 4.17
CA ASN A 207 5.11 -10.54 5.38
C ASN A 207 6.46 -10.25 6.07
N ASP A 208 7.40 -9.58 5.41
CA ASP A 208 8.68 -9.23 6.02
C ASP A 208 8.52 -8.10 7.06
N PRO A 209 9.19 -8.20 8.22
CA PRO A 209 9.19 -7.15 9.23
C PRO A 209 10.10 -6.00 8.81
N LEU A 210 9.65 -5.23 7.85
CA LEU A 210 10.43 -4.21 7.16
C LEU A 210 10.61 -2.94 8.01
N HIS A 211 11.83 -2.47 8.10
CA HIS A 211 12.21 -1.13 8.53
C HIS A 211 12.86 -0.38 7.35
N ILE A 212 12.40 0.83 7.10
CA ILE A 212 12.92 1.67 6.02
C ILE A 212 13.79 2.79 6.58
N SER A 213 14.95 2.96 5.96
CA SER A 213 15.79 4.15 6.15
C SER A 213 15.97 4.84 4.80
N TRP A 214 15.45 6.06 4.70
CA TRP A 214 15.49 6.87 3.50
C TRP A 214 16.47 8.03 3.69
N ASN A 215 17.59 7.99 2.97
CA ASN A 215 18.64 9.02 3.04
C ASN A 215 19.05 9.40 4.48
N ASP A 216 18.89 8.50 5.44
CA ASP A 216 19.08 8.73 6.87
C ASP A 216 20.25 7.91 7.43
N THR A 217 20.08 6.61 7.68
CA THR A 217 21.13 5.73 8.18
C THR A 217 22.33 5.68 7.24
N VAL A 218 22.10 5.69 5.92
CA VAL A 218 23.11 5.77 4.87
C VAL A 218 22.73 6.89 3.92
N PRO A 219 23.49 8.01 3.90
CA PRO A 219 23.20 9.14 3.02
C PRO A 219 23.12 8.74 1.54
N GLY A 220 22.15 9.31 0.82
CA GLY A 220 21.94 9.08 -0.60
C GLY A 220 21.37 7.70 -0.96
N LYS A 221 20.89 6.94 0.03
CA LYS A 221 20.37 5.59 -0.20
C LYS A 221 19.01 5.36 0.46
N VAL A 222 18.20 4.50 -0.17
CA VAL A 222 17.09 3.82 0.51
C VAL A 222 17.58 2.47 1.01
N CYS A 223 17.32 2.17 2.27
CA CYS A 223 17.73 0.92 2.89
C CYS A 223 16.52 0.12 3.37
N LEU A 224 16.54 -1.17 3.03
CA LEU A 224 15.56 -2.17 3.41
C LEU A 224 16.18 -3.02 4.53
N ILE A 225 15.55 -3.03 5.70
CA ILE A 225 16.06 -3.69 6.88
C ILE A 225 14.95 -4.59 7.44
N SER A 226 15.19 -5.90 7.49
CA SER A 226 14.24 -6.82 8.09
C SER A 226 14.53 -6.96 9.57
N ASN A 227 13.74 -6.28 10.42
CA ASN A 227 14.03 -6.15 11.84
C ASN A 227 12.95 -6.83 12.71
N TYR A 228 13.35 -7.92 13.36
CA TYR A 228 12.52 -8.69 14.29
C TYR A 228 12.64 -8.15 15.72
N THR A 229 12.25 -6.90 15.93
CA THR A 229 12.36 -6.27 17.25
C THR A 229 11.22 -6.60 18.20
N GLU A 230 11.57 -6.64 19.47
CA GLU A 230 10.63 -6.63 20.61
C GLU A 230 9.75 -5.33 20.59
N PRO A 231 8.51 -5.37 21.11
CA PRO A 231 7.92 -6.51 21.84
C PRO A 231 7.10 -7.48 20.98
N PHE A 232 6.80 -7.13 19.71
CA PHE A 232 5.84 -7.89 18.89
C PHE A 232 6.36 -9.28 18.52
N TYR A 233 7.65 -9.40 18.19
CA TYR A 233 8.25 -10.66 17.74
C TYR A 233 8.83 -11.53 18.86
N SER A 234 8.62 -11.16 20.12
CA SER A 234 9.21 -11.88 21.26
C SER A 234 8.78 -13.34 21.39
N TYR A 235 7.62 -13.70 20.87
CA TYR A 235 7.10 -15.08 20.90
C TYR A 235 7.21 -15.80 19.55
N THR A 236 7.55 -15.10 18.46
CA THR A 236 7.87 -15.76 17.19
C THR A 236 9.28 -16.35 17.19
N GLN A 237 9.67 -17.01 18.28
CA GLN A 237 11.04 -17.52 18.49
C GLN A 237 11.49 -18.54 17.45
N SER A 238 10.59 -19.11 16.68
CA SER A 238 10.90 -20.08 15.61
C SER A 238 11.28 -19.45 14.28
N LEU A 239 10.92 -18.19 14.02
CA LEU A 239 11.18 -17.52 12.75
C LEU A 239 12.66 -17.11 12.64
N LEU A 240 13.31 -17.56 11.57
CA LEU A 240 14.62 -17.08 11.18
C LEU A 240 14.48 -15.80 10.36
N PRO A 241 15.40 -14.84 10.51
CA PRO A 241 15.35 -13.61 9.74
C PRO A 241 15.40 -13.88 8.23
N HIS A 242 14.52 -13.21 7.50
CA HIS A 242 14.45 -13.25 6.04
C HIS A 242 14.15 -11.85 5.51
N LEU A 243 14.45 -11.60 4.25
CA LEU A 243 14.11 -10.40 3.53
C LEU A 243 13.90 -10.76 2.06
N ASN A 244 12.68 -10.57 1.57
CA ASN A 244 12.29 -10.91 0.21
C ASN A 244 11.78 -9.66 -0.49
N TYR A 245 12.39 -9.33 -1.62
CA TYR A 245 11.96 -8.18 -2.40
C TYR A 245 12.30 -8.35 -3.87
N THR A 246 11.62 -7.58 -4.71
CA THR A 246 11.88 -7.54 -6.14
C THR A 246 12.21 -6.11 -6.56
N VAL A 247 13.24 -5.99 -7.39
CA VAL A 247 13.63 -4.73 -8.01
C VAL A 247 13.50 -4.88 -9.51
N CYS A 248 12.74 -3.97 -10.14
CA CYS A 248 12.54 -3.96 -11.59
C CYS A 248 13.05 -2.65 -12.19
N ASN A 249 13.47 -2.73 -13.44
CA ASN A 249 13.89 -1.60 -14.26
C ASN A 249 13.19 -1.70 -15.63
N GLY A 250 12.54 -0.62 -16.06
CA GLY A 250 11.85 -0.50 -17.35
C GLY A 250 12.34 0.71 -18.13
N VAL A 251 11.65 1.05 -19.22
CA VAL A 251 11.96 2.21 -20.10
C VAL A 251 11.02 3.40 -19.88
N ASP A 252 9.88 3.14 -19.25
CA ASP A 252 8.88 4.15 -18.90
C ASP A 252 8.30 3.82 -17.52
N MET A 253 8.20 4.85 -16.67
CA MET A 253 7.77 4.63 -15.29
C MET A 253 6.28 4.26 -15.17
N VAL A 254 5.42 4.69 -16.09
CA VAL A 254 3.99 4.34 -16.08
C VAL A 254 3.81 2.87 -16.50
N GLU A 255 4.56 2.42 -17.52
CA GLU A 255 4.57 1.02 -17.94
C GLU A 255 5.15 0.12 -16.84
N THR A 256 6.26 0.55 -16.22
CA THR A 256 6.85 -0.17 -15.08
C THR A 256 5.87 -0.25 -13.92
N HIS A 257 5.18 0.84 -13.59
CA HIS A 257 4.15 0.84 -12.56
C HIS A 257 3.02 -0.14 -12.87
N ALA A 258 2.49 -0.12 -14.08
CA ALA A 258 1.42 -1.04 -14.51
C ALA A 258 1.87 -2.52 -14.43
N PHE A 259 3.12 -2.79 -14.80
CA PHE A 259 3.73 -4.10 -14.66
C PHE A 259 3.84 -4.53 -13.19
N MET A 260 4.36 -3.66 -12.31
CA MET A 260 4.49 -3.94 -10.87
C MET A 260 3.12 -4.20 -10.23
N ARG A 261 2.08 -3.44 -10.63
CA ARG A 261 0.71 -3.67 -10.18
C ARG A 261 0.22 -5.07 -10.57
N LYS A 262 0.41 -5.45 -11.83
CA LYS A 262 -0.05 -6.74 -12.37
C LYS A 262 0.61 -7.94 -11.69
N TYR A 263 1.90 -7.88 -11.39
CA TYR A 263 2.67 -9.07 -10.98
C TYR A 263 2.98 -9.14 -9.48
N PHE A 264 3.04 -8.01 -8.76
CA PHE A 264 3.56 -7.97 -7.39
C PHE A 264 2.63 -7.32 -6.37
N LEU A 265 1.76 -6.40 -6.79
CA LEU A 265 0.93 -5.67 -5.83
C LEU A 265 -0.51 -6.19 -5.81
N SER A 266 -1.21 -6.08 -6.91
CA SER A 266 -2.56 -6.63 -7.05
C SER A 266 -2.92 -6.80 -8.52
N PRO A 267 -3.15 -8.02 -8.97
CA PRO A 267 -3.46 -8.28 -10.38
C PRO A 267 -4.83 -7.76 -10.82
N SER A 268 -5.72 -7.46 -9.88
CA SER A 268 -7.04 -6.90 -10.15
C SER A 268 -7.36 -5.77 -9.18
N GLY A 269 -7.71 -4.62 -9.71
CA GLY A 269 -8.23 -3.52 -8.90
C GLY A 269 -9.65 -3.80 -8.39
N PRO A 270 -10.12 -3.01 -7.43
CA PRO A 270 -11.44 -3.17 -6.82
C PRO A 270 -12.58 -2.85 -7.81
N PRO A 271 -13.76 -3.44 -7.61
CA PRO A 271 -14.95 -3.06 -8.36
C PRO A 271 -15.37 -1.61 -8.06
N LEU A 272 -16.15 -1.03 -8.95
CA LEU A 272 -16.73 0.29 -8.71
C LEU A 272 -17.69 0.22 -7.49
N PRO A 273 -17.55 1.11 -6.50
CA PRO A 273 -18.46 1.17 -5.37
C PRO A 273 -19.93 1.33 -5.80
N SER A 274 -20.83 0.67 -5.11
CA SER A 274 -22.24 0.63 -5.46
C SER A 274 -23.01 1.90 -5.01
N GLY A 275 -24.09 2.21 -5.70
CA GLY A 275 -24.98 3.32 -5.34
C GLY A 275 -24.41 4.70 -5.63
N ASN A 276 -24.78 5.68 -4.79
CA ASN A 276 -24.40 7.09 -4.95
C ASN A 276 -23.15 7.51 -4.17
N VAL A 277 -22.36 6.55 -3.73
CA VAL A 277 -21.19 6.75 -2.86
C VAL A 277 -20.14 7.67 -3.49
N LEU A 278 -19.96 7.57 -4.82
CA LEU A 278 -19.04 8.44 -5.57
C LEU A 278 -19.71 9.67 -6.17
N THR A 279 -21.05 9.75 -6.16
CA THR A 279 -21.77 10.84 -6.85
C THR A 279 -22.26 11.93 -5.91
N HIS A 280 -22.51 11.57 -4.64
CA HIS A 280 -23.04 12.50 -3.65
C HIS A 280 -22.11 12.60 -2.44
N PRO A 281 -22.05 13.75 -1.77
CA PRO A 281 -21.24 13.93 -0.57
C PRO A 281 -21.67 13.02 0.57
N HIS A 282 -20.72 12.68 1.42
CA HIS A 282 -20.93 12.09 2.72
C HIS A 282 -20.95 13.19 3.79
N TYR A 283 -21.66 12.98 4.88
CA TYR A 283 -21.66 13.87 6.03
C TYR A 283 -21.36 13.08 7.29
N SER A 284 -20.80 13.72 8.31
CA SER A 284 -20.70 13.12 9.65
C SER A 284 -21.24 14.04 10.72
N VAL A 285 -21.91 13.43 11.70
CA VAL A 285 -22.27 14.05 12.95
C VAL A 285 -21.20 13.68 13.96
N GLN A 286 -20.46 14.70 14.41
CA GLN A 286 -19.36 14.56 15.37
C GLN A 286 -19.68 15.36 16.62
N ALA A 287 -19.27 14.86 17.78
CA ALA A 287 -19.25 15.66 18.99
C ALA A 287 -18.32 16.88 18.78
N ARG A 288 -18.79 18.07 19.13
CA ARG A 288 -18.01 19.32 18.93
C ARG A 288 -17.12 19.68 20.11
N ASP A 289 -17.41 19.12 21.28
CA ASP A 289 -16.68 19.35 22.52
C ASP A 289 -16.45 17.99 23.20
N ASP A 290 -15.40 17.83 23.96
CA ASP A 290 -15.04 16.58 24.65
C ASP A 290 -16.15 16.05 25.58
N ASP A 291 -17.05 16.93 26.04
CA ASP A 291 -18.14 16.60 26.96
C ASP A 291 -19.52 16.45 26.28
N ARG A 292 -19.62 16.58 24.95
CA ARG A 292 -20.91 16.47 24.23
C ARG A 292 -21.00 15.17 23.47
N ASP A 293 -21.97 14.38 23.88
CA ASP A 293 -22.35 13.19 23.13
C ASP A 293 -23.12 13.52 21.84
N VAL A 294 -22.95 12.70 20.82
CA VAL A 294 -23.84 12.70 19.65
C VAL A 294 -25.15 12.06 20.03
N THR A 295 -26.26 12.78 19.86
CA THR A 295 -27.61 12.32 20.16
C THR A 295 -28.51 12.29 18.91
N GLU A 296 -29.69 11.72 19.03
CA GLU A 296 -30.67 11.73 17.95
C GLU A 296 -31.01 13.15 17.50
N THR A 297 -31.00 14.14 18.41
CA THR A 297 -31.31 15.54 18.13
C THR A 297 -30.31 16.13 17.14
N GLU A 298 -29.01 15.91 17.33
CA GLU A 298 -27.96 16.36 16.39
C GLU A 298 -28.10 15.68 15.03
N VAL A 299 -28.41 14.37 15.01
CA VAL A 299 -28.63 13.62 13.77
C VAL A 299 -29.83 14.19 13.01
N MET A 300 -30.94 14.42 13.66
CA MET A 300 -32.14 14.97 13.05
C MET A 300 -31.97 16.45 12.62
N ALA A 301 -31.23 17.24 13.37
CA ALA A 301 -30.87 18.60 12.98
C ALA A 301 -29.98 18.61 11.70
N MET A 302 -29.05 17.68 11.58
CA MET A 302 -28.19 17.51 10.40
C MET A 302 -29.04 17.16 9.17
N THR A 303 -29.91 16.15 9.27
CA THR A 303 -30.76 15.70 8.15
C THR A 303 -31.75 16.82 7.70
N SER A 304 -32.35 17.54 8.64
CA SER A 304 -33.20 18.69 8.34
C SER A 304 -32.43 19.79 7.61
N ALA A 305 -31.22 20.11 8.08
CA ALA A 305 -30.39 21.13 7.45
C ALA A 305 -29.91 20.73 6.03
N ILE A 306 -29.62 19.45 5.77
CA ILE A 306 -29.33 18.93 4.43
C ILE A 306 -30.52 19.13 3.50
N ALA A 307 -31.72 18.76 3.96
CA ALA A 307 -32.97 18.91 3.19
C ALA A 307 -33.32 20.36 2.94
N ASP A 308 -33.34 21.22 3.98
CA ASP A 308 -33.67 22.64 3.90
C ASP A 308 -32.77 23.44 2.94
N LYS A 309 -31.50 22.98 2.81
CA LYS A 309 -30.52 23.62 1.94
C LYS A 309 -30.45 22.97 0.56
N ASP A 310 -31.31 22.00 0.29
CA ASP A 310 -31.34 21.26 -0.98
C ASP A 310 -29.93 20.77 -1.37
N LEU A 311 -29.31 20.03 -0.45
CA LEU A 311 -28.00 19.41 -0.64
C LEU A 311 -28.16 17.92 -0.87
N ASN A 312 -27.34 17.36 -1.76
CA ASN A 312 -27.27 15.92 -1.98
C ASN A 312 -26.59 15.22 -0.80
N CYS A 313 -26.97 13.97 -0.54
CA CYS A 313 -26.35 13.14 0.49
C CYS A 313 -26.19 11.69 0.02
N SER A 314 -25.06 11.10 0.31
CA SER A 314 -24.81 9.66 0.15
C SER A 314 -24.97 8.93 1.48
N THR A 315 -24.13 9.27 2.46
CA THR A 315 -24.20 8.69 3.80
C THR A 315 -24.16 9.78 4.87
N LEU A 316 -24.81 9.50 5.99
CA LEU A 316 -24.66 10.24 7.23
C LEU A 316 -23.99 9.33 8.26
N GLU A 317 -22.76 9.63 8.59
CA GLU A 317 -21.97 8.89 9.57
C GLU A 317 -22.23 9.44 10.97
N ILE A 318 -22.54 8.55 11.90
CA ILE A 318 -22.57 8.85 13.32
C ILE A 318 -21.19 8.43 13.85
N ASP A 319 -20.35 9.43 14.12
CA ASP A 319 -18.96 9.27 14.55
C ASP A 319 -18.89 9.19 16.08
N GLY A 320 -17.95 8.38 16.59
CA GLY A 320 -17.59 8.32 18.00
C GLY A 320 -18.59 7.57 18.90
N ASN A 321 -19.12 8.29 19.93
CA ASN A 321 -19.81 7.69 21.07
C ASN A 321 -21.28 7.31 20.83
N TRP A 322 -21.60 6.65 19.71
CA TRP A 322 -22.97 6.17 19.45
C TRP A 322 -23.36 4.97 20.32
N GLN A 323 -22.39 4.30 20.93
CA GLN A 323 -22.56 3.19 21.87
C GLN A 323 -22.56 3.73 23.30
N LYS A 324 -23.19 3.02 24.23
CA LYS A 324 -23.09 3.33 25.67
C LYS A 324 -21.68 3.08 26.18
N THR A 325 -21.11 1.94 25.78
CA THR A 325 -19.72 1.58 26.08
C THR A 325 -19.08 1.05 24.80
N LEU A 326 -17.87 1.47 24.51
CA LEU A 326 -17.13 1.02 23.32
C LEU A 326 -17.09 -0.52 23.24
N GLY A 327 -17.59 -1.07 22.15
CA GLY A 327 -17.68 -2.50 21.93
C GLY A 327 -19.04 -3.11 22.27
N ASP A 328 -20.01 -2.36 22.77
CA ASP A 328 -21.37 -2.87 22.97
C ASP A 328 -22.04 -3.22 21.64
N LEU A 329 -21.65 -2.55 20.55
CA LEU A 329 -22.17 -2.72 19.20
C LEU A 329 -23.72 -2.64 19.18
N ASP A 330 -24.24 -1.65 19.88
CA ASP A 330 -25.66 -1.30 19.93
C ASP A 330 -25.82 0.20 20.20
N LEU A 331 -26.90 0.83 19.66
CA LEU A 331 -27.17 2.25 19.91
C LEU A 331 -27.52 2.48 21.39
N ASP A 332 -26.91 3.50 21.97
CA ASP A 332 -27.22 3.92 23.33
C ASP A 332 -28.65 4.47 23.42
N GLN A 333 -29.55 3.76 24.10
CA GLN A 333 -30.96 4.13 24.24
C GLN A 333 -31.18 5.42 25.02
N ASP A 334 -30.21 5.84 25.84
CA ASP A 334 -30.28 7.11 26.57
C ASP A 334 -30.01 8.30 25.64
N LYS A 335 -29.21 8.10 24.57
CA LYS A 335 -28.87 9.11 23.56
C LYS A 335 -29.79 9.08 22.33
N PHE A 336 -30.30 7.90 22.00
CA PHE A 336 -31.11 7.61 20.81
C PHE A 336 -32.45 6.97 21.24
N ALA A 337 -33.29 7.73 21.93
CA ALA A 337 -34.51 7.22 22.51
C ALA A 337 -35.60 6.94 21.45
N ASN A 338 -35.68 7.74 20.37
CA ASN A 338 -36.64 7.56 19.28
C ASN A 338 -35.91 7.17 17.96
N ILE A 339 -35.31 6.03 17.96
CA ILE A 339 -34.53 5.49 16.81
C ILE A 339 -35.36 5.46 15.52
N THR A 340 -36.65 5.12 15.61
CA THR A 340 -37.53 5.07 14.42
C THR A 340 -37.66 6.45 13.75
N ALA A 341 -37.95 7.49 14.52
CA ALA A 341 -38.04 8.84 13.98
C ALA A 341 -36.72 9.34 13.40
N MET A 342 -35.61 8.99 14.04
CA MET A 342 -34.26 9.29 13.52
C MET A 342 -34.00 8.60 12.19
N LEU A 343 -34.28 7.30 12.06
CA LEU A 343 -34.09 6.53 10.80
C LEU A 343 -35.03 7.10 9.68
N ASP A 344 -36.26 7.45 9.99
CA ASP A 344 -37.18 8.08 9.04
C ASP A 344 -36.62 9.42 8.55
N SER A 345 -36.05 10.23 9.44
CA SER A 345 -35.43 11.51 9.10
C SER A 345 -34.22 11.35 8.19
N ILE A 346 -33.35 10.36 8.49
CA ILE A 346 -32.17 10.01 7.64
C ILE A 346 -32.66 9.59 6.25
N SER A 347 -33.66 8.73 6.17
CA SER A 347 -34.22 8.24 4.92
C SER A 347 -34.86 9.36 4.10
N ALA A 348 -35.62 10.26 4.75
CA ALA A 348 -36.25 11.42 4.11
C ALA A 348 -35.22 12.38 3.48
N SER A 349 -34.03 12.52 4.09
CA SER A 349 -32.93 13.31 3.55
C SER A 349 -32.18 12.60 2.41
N LYS A 350 -32.60 11.40 2.02
CA LYS A 350 -31.92 10.51 1.02
C LYS A 350 -30.51 10.11 1.43
N CYS A 351 -30.15 10.23 2.68
CA CYS A 351 -28.93 9.69 3.25
C CYS A 351 -29.10 8.22 3.62
N ARG A 352 -27.98 7.52 3.75
CA ARG A 352 -27.90 6.20 4.38
C ARG A 352 -27.12 6.32 5.67
N MET A 353 -27.58 5.67 6.74
CA MET A 353 -26.86 5.68 8.01
C MET A 353 -25.53 4.91 7.88
N SER A 354 -24.46 5.49 8.40
CA SER A 354 -23.15 4.89 8.58
C SER A 354 -22.73 4.95 10.04
N LEU A 355 -22.13 3.88 10.54
CA LEU A 355 -21.62 3.80 11.91
C LEU A 355 -20.12 3.53 11.91
N GLU A 356 -19.40 4.17 12.84
CA GLU A 356 -18.01 3.86 13.07
C GLU A 356 -17.88 2.60 13.92
N ILE A 357 -17.09 1.63 13.43
CA ILE A 357 -16.83 0.33 14.07
C ILE A 357 -15.34 0.17 14.33
N THR A 358 -14.99 -0.30 15.52
CA THR A 358 -13.61 -0.62 15.91
C THR A 358 -13.51 -2.07 16.38
N PRO A 359 -12.33 -2.70 16.36
CA PRO A 359 -12.11 -4.04 16.88
C PRO A 359 -11.81 -4.04 18.40
N PHE A 360 -12.19 -2.99 19.11
CA PHE A 360 -11.91 -2.81 20.52
C PHE A 360 -13.16 -2.96 21.37
N PHE A 361 -12.98 -3.59 22.52
CA PHE A 361 -14.04 -3.84 23.48
C PHE A 361 -13.58 -3.34 24.85
N HIS A 362 -14.16 -2.25 25.31
CA HIS A 362 -13.89 -1.72 26.64
C HIS A 362 -14.21 -2.78 27.69
N PHE A 363 -13.41 -2.87 28.75
CA PHE A 363 -13.53 -3.93 29.76
C PHE A 363 -14.91 -3.97 30.47
N SER A 364 -15.66 -2.86 30.48
CA SER A 364 -17.01 -2.79 31.04
C SER A 364 -18.13 -3.07 30.03
N SER A 365 -17.81 -3.27 28.74
CA SER A 365 -18.83 -3.57 27.73
C SER A 365 -19.44 -4.95 27.94
N VAL A 366 -20.73 -5.10 27.62
CA VAL A 366 -21.41 -6.40 27.70
C VAL A 366 -20.79 -7.45 26.79
N ASN A 367 -20.25 -7.01 25.66
CA ASN A 367 -19.59 -7.87 24.70
C ASN A 367 -18.18 -8.29 25.13
N PHE A 368 -17.50 -7.51 25.99
CA PHE A 368 -16.20 -7.90 26.54
C PHE A 368 -16.32 -9.16 27.36
N LYS A 369 -17.30 -9.23 28.29
CA LYS A 369 -17.52 -10.42 29.10
C LYS A 369 -17.76 -11.65 28.21
N GLN A 370 -18.62 -11.55 27.20
CA GLN A 370 -18.87 -12.64 26.24
C GLN A 370 -17.62 -13.08 25.48
N GLY A 371 -16.80 -12.10 25.09
CA GLY A 371 -15.55 -12.35 24.36
C GLY A 371 -14.51 -13.06 25.22
N VAL A 372 -14.42 -12.71 26.51
CA VAL A 372 -13.54 -13.42 27.47
C VAL A 372 -13.97 -14.87 27.63
N GLU A 373 -15.27 -15.10 27.87
CA GLU A 373 -15.84 -16.46 28.08
C GLU A 373 -15.63 -17.38 26.85
N LYS A 374 -15.50 -16.79 25.66
CA LYS A 374 -15.32 -17.50 24.38
C LYS A 374 -13.92 -17.44 23.81
N GLU A 375 -12.97 -16.86 24.54
CA GLU A 375 -11.56 -16.71 24.11
C GLU A 375 -11.41 -16.03 22.75
N LEU A 376 -12.11 -14.88 22.54
CA LEU A 376 -12.17 -14.18 21.26
C LEU A 376 -11.17 -13.03 21.12
N PHE A 377 -10.44 -12.72 22.18
CA PHE A 377 -9.51 -11.59 22.22
C PHE A 377 -8.06 -12.04 22.11
N VAL A 378 -7.22 -11.13 21.61
CA VAL A 378 -5.76 -11.28 21.70
C VAL A 378 -5.39 -11.42 23.18
N MET A 379 -4.63 -12.45 23.51
CA MET A 379 -4.23 -12.75 24.87
C MET A 379 -2.99 -11.97 25.28
N ASP A 380 -2.74 -11.89 26.58
CA ASP A 380 -1.50 -11.36 27.15
C ASP A 380 -0.28 -12.26 26.85
N ALA A 381 0.89 -11.84 27.28
CA ALA A 381 2.13 -12.60 27.09
C ALA A 381 2.10 -14.02 27.67
N GLY A 382 1.24 -14.28 28.64
CA GLY A 382 1.05 -15.60 29.26
C GLY A 382 0.07 -16.50 28.49
N GLY A 383 -0.70 -15.94 27.57
CA GLY A 383 -1.73 -16.67 26.83
C GLY A 383 -2.91 -17.14 27.67
N VAL A 384 -3.18 -16.51 28.82
CA VAL A 384 -4.16 -16.96 29.78
C VAL A 384 -5.34 -16.00 29.94
N VAL A 385 -5.07 -14.69 29.86
CA VAL A 385 -6.08 -13.65 30.01
C VAL A 385 -6.04 -12.71 28.81
N PRO A 386 -7.16 -12.03 28.47
CA PRO A 386 -7.12 -11.01 27.42
C PRO A 386 -6.06 -9.94 27.69
N GLY A 387 -5.20 -9.72 26.70
CA GLY A 387 -4.28 -8.61 26.72
C GLY A 387 -5.05 -7.30 26.51
N LEU A 388 -4.85 -6.33 27.39
CA LEU A 388 -5.50 -5.04 27.28
C LEU A 388 -4.57 -4.03 26.57
N THR A 389 -5.17 -3.19 25.76
CA THR A 389 -4.53 -2.00 25.18
C THR A 389 -5.15 -0.74 25.75
N THR A 390 -4.43 0.39 25.69
CA THR A 390 -4.94 1.69 26.13
C THR A 390 -5.48 2.47 24.93
N LEU A 391 -6.71 2.98 25.06
CA LEU A 391 -7.36 3.88 24.13
C LEU A 391 -7.64 5.20 24.86
N GLY A 392 -6.75 6.19 24.69
CA GLY A 392 -6.77 7.38 25.54
C GLY A 392 -6.47 7.01 26.99
N GLU A 393 -7.42 7.25 27.90
CA GLU A 393 -7.32 6.91 29.34
C GLU A 393 -7.94 5.54 29.66
N ASP A 394 -8.67 4.93 28.72
CA ASP A 394 -9.41 3.69 28.90
C ASP A 394 -8.62 2.44 28.50
N PHE A 395 -9.10 1.28 28.96
CA PHE A 395 -8.56 -0.03 28.63
C PHE A 395 -9.55 -0.87 27.84
N ALA A 396 -9.06 -1.52 26.78
CA ALA A 396 -9.88 -2.38 25.94
C ALA A 396 -9.17 -3.67 25.53
N GLY A 397 -9.95 -4.75 25.40
CA GLY A 397 -9.53 -5.95 24.69
C GLY A 397 -9.54 -5.75 23.19
N VAL A 398 -8.66 -6.45 22.50
CA VAL A 398 -8.53 -6.41 21.03
C VAL A 398 -9.05 -7.71 20.45
N LEU A 399 -9.93 -7.64 19.45
CA LEU A 399 -10.43 -8.83 18.75
C LEU A 399 -9.26 -9.61 18.11
N ASP A 400 -9.17 -10.92 18.36
CA ASP A 400 -8.21 -11.77 17.67
C ASP A 400 -8.71 -12.13 16.28
N VAL A 401 -8.28 -11.36 15.29
CA VAL A 401 -8.64 -11.58 13.88
C VAL A 401 -7.98 -12.81 13.26
N SER A 402 -7.11 -13.49 13.97
CA SER A 402 -6.57 -14.79 13.54
C SER A 402 -7.50 -15.94 13.92
N ASN A 403 -8.33 -15.75 14.95
CA ASN A 403 -9.27 -16.73 15.44
C ASN A 403 -10.55 -16.76 14.57
N PRO A 404 -10.88 -17.86 13.88
CA PRO A 404 -12.10 -17.96 13.08
C PRO A 404 -13.39 -17.75 13.87
N ALA A 405 -13.43 -18.18 15.14
CA ALA A 405 -14.59 -17.99 16.01
C ALA A 405 -14.79 -16.51 16.35
N ALA A 406 -13.70 -15.76 16.60
CA ALA A 406 -13.75 -14.34 16.85
C ALA A 406 -14.26 -13.57 15.61
N LYS A 407 -13.77 -13.92 14.41
CA LYS A 407 -14.26 -13.34 13.15
C LYS A 407 -15.75 -13.57 12.95
N ALA A 408 -16.21 -14.80 13.10
CA ALA A 408 -17.62 -15.16 12.93
C ALA A 408 -18.52 -14.43 13.95
N TRP A 409 -18.09 -14.36 15.20
CA TRP A 409 -18.81 -13.66 16.27
C TRP A 409 -18.92 -12.16 15.98
N PHE A 410 -17.82 -11.50 15.64
CA PHE A 410 -17.80 -10.08 15.32
C PHE A 410 -18.66 -9.76 14.10
N THR A 411 -18.50 -10.54 13.02
CA THR A 411 -19.34 -10.42 11.81
C THR A 411 -20.82 -10.56 12.15
N GLY A 412 -21.18 -11.50 13.02
CA GLY A 412 -22.55 -11.66 13.50
C GLY A 412 -23.08 -10.44 14.26
N LYS A 413 -22.25 -9.81 15.09
CA LYS A 413 -22.61 -8.58 15.83
C LYS A 413 -22.82 -7.41 14.87
N VAL A 414 -21.94 -7.21 13.89
CA VAL A 414 -22.09 -6.13 12.90
C VAL A 414 -23.30 -6.37 12.00
N ASN A 415 -23.53 -7.60 11.54
CA ASN A 415 -24.73 -7.93 10.77
C ASN A 415 -26.03 -7.71 11.54
N ASN A 416 -26.00 -7.83 12.87
CA ASN A 416 -27.15 -7.51 13.70
C ASN A 416 -27.47 -6.00 13.64
N LEU A 417 -26.45 -5.12 13.57
CA LEU A 417 -26.67 -3.68 13.35
C LEU A 417 -27.38 -3.40 12.01
N VAL A 418 -26.95 -4.11 10.95
CA VAL A 418 -27.62 -4.02 9.63
C VAL A 418 -29.10 -4.37 9.74
N SER A 419 -29.41 -5.49 10.38
CA SER A 419 -30.80 -5.98 10.52
C SER A 419 -31.64 -5.10 11.43
N LYS A 420 -31.08 -4.59 12.53
CA LYS A 420 -31.80 -3.84 13.56
C LYS A 420 -32.02 -2.38 13.17
N TYR A 421 -31.02 -1.75 12.52
CA TYR A 421 -31.01 -0.31 12.27
C TYR A 421 -31.00 0.05 10.78
N GLN A 422 -31.11 -0.93 9.87
CA GLN A 422 -31.05 -0.72 8.43
C GLN A 422 -29.76 0.00 8.00
N THR A 423 -28.67 -0.15 8.79
CA THR A 423 -27.38 0.43 8.50
C THR A 423 -26.84 -0.19 7.22
N SER A 424 -26.47 0.61 6.25
CA SER A 424 -26.03 0.13 4.93
C SER A 424 -24.59 0.51 4.61
N ALA A 425 -23.93 1.24 5.52
CA ALA A 425 -22.53 1.65 5.40
C ALA A 425 -21.85 1.60 6.76
N PHE A 426 -20.55 1.37 6.76
CA PHE A 426 -19.72 1.33 7.96
C PHE A 426 -18.40 2.06 7.72
N ARG A 427 -17.89 2.74 8.75
CA ARG A 427 -16.53 3.18 8.83
C ARG A 427 -15.77 2.26 9.78
N PHE A 428 -14.75 1.56 9.29
CA PHE A 428 -13.89 0.74 10.13
C PHE A 428 -12.62 1.50 10.50
N SER A 429 -12.47 1.77 11.77
CA SER A 429 -11.36 2.54 12.34
C SER A 429 -10.45 1.65 13.17
N TYR A 430 -9.21 2.08 13.35
CA TYR A 430 -8.20 1.54 14.27
C TYR A 430 -7.71 0.11 14.03
N GLY A 431 -8.40 -0.75 13.31
CA GLY A 431 -7.99 -2.15 13.12
C GLY A 431 -6.67 -2.35 12.40
N THR A 432 -6.13 -1.31 11.83
CA THR A 432 -4.83 -1.28 11.16
C THR A 432 -3.78 -0.46 11.91
N LYS A 433 -4.17 0.20 13.02
CA LYS A 433 -3.26 0.95 13.90
C LYS A 433 -2.57 0.02 14.90
N ALA A 434 -1.49 0.52 15.45
CA ALA A 434 -0.57 -0.17 16.36
C ALA A 434 -1.11 -0.38 17.79
N TRP A 435 -2.39 -0.59 17.95
CA TRP A 435 -3.04 -0.72 19.26
C TRP A 435 -3.10 -2.19 19.68
N MET A 436 -1.95 -2.78 19.98
CA MET A 436 -1.88 -4.14 20.47
C MET A 436 -1.46 -4.20 21.94
N PRO A 437 -1.88 -5.21 22.68
CA PRO A 437 -1.33 -5.48 24.01
C PRO A 437 0.19 -5.64 23.97
N TYR A 438 0.84 -5.40 25.09
CA TYR A 438 2.26 -5.69 25.23
C TYR A 438 2.51 -7.21 25.11
N LYS A 439 3.38 -7.63 24.18
CA LYS A 439 3.66 -9.04 23.86
C LYS A 439 2.38 -9.83 23.58
N PRO A 440 1.62 -9.48 22.53
CA PRO A 440 0.34 -10.09 22.23
C PRO A 440 0.50 -11.57 21.90
N HIS A 441 -0.37 -12.42 22.42
CA HIS A 441 -0.48 -13.83 22.05
C HIS A 441 -1.76 -14.05 21.25
N PHE A 442 -1.61 -14.62 20.04
CA PHE A 442 -2.70 -14.90 19.11
C PHE A 442 -2.98 -16.40 19.05
N GLU A 443 -4.16 -16.77 18.60
CA GLU A 443 -4.51 -18.16 18.31
C GLU A 443 -3.52 -18.81 17.33
N HIS A 444 -3.06 -18.05 16.32
CA HIS A 444 -2.03 -18.51 15.38
C HIS A 444 -0.69 -17.82 15.62
N ASN A 445 0.37 -18.61 15.77
CA ASN A 445 1.69 -18.13 16.20
C ASN A 445 2.58 -17.48 15.10
N ASP A 446 2.21 -17.57 13.82
CA ASP A 446 3.04 -17.08 12.70
C ASP A 446 2.50 -15.77 12.11
N LEU A 447 2.13 -14.83 12.98
CA LEU A 447 1.55 -13.57 12.56
C LEU A 447 2.58 -12.45 12.56
N THR A 448 2.64 -11.72 11.45
CA THR A 448 3.28 -10.41 11.37
C THR A 448 2.24 -9.30 11.53
N PRO A 449 2.64 -8.08 11.90
CA PRO A 449 1.73 -6.94 11.95
C PRO A 449 0.93 -6.74 10.66
N ASN A 450 1.57 -6.90 9.51
CA ASN A 450 0.90 -6.77 8.22
C ASN A 450 -0.10 -7.90 7.95
N LYS A 451 0.21 -9.12 8.36
CA LYS A 451 -0.72 -10.26 8.22
C LYS A 451 -1.98 -10.05 9.06
N ILE A 452 -1.84 -9.49 10.26
CA ILE A 452 -3.00 -9.14 11.12
C ILE A 452 -3.85 -8.06 10.46
N ARG A 453 -3.24 -7.01 9.95
CA ARG A 453 -3.95 -5.95 9.21
C ARG A 453 -4.71 -6.51 8.01
N ARG A 454 -4.07 -7.40 7.24
CA ARG A 454 -4.71 -8.08 6.12
C ARG A 454 -5.91 -8.90 6.57
N LEU A 455 -5.76 -9.74 7.60
CA LEU A 455 -6.86 -10.56 8.14
C LEU A 455 -8.03 -9.70 8.62
N TYR A 456 -7.74 -8.54 9.23
CA TYR A 456 -8.78 -7.59 9.61
C TYR A 456 -9.48 -7.01 8.39
N THR A 457 -8.73 -6.54 7.39
CA THR A 457 -9.29 -5.99 6.16
C THR A 457 -10.15 -7.03 5.42
N GLU A 458 -9.66 -8.26 5.27
CA GLU A 458 -10.41 -9.38 4.67
C GLU A 458 -11.73 -9.68 5.41
N MET A 459 -11.69 -9.68 6.74
CA MET A 459 -12.88 -9.86 7.56
C MET A 459 -13.90 -8.75 7.31
N VAL A 460 -13.47 -7.51 7.37
CA VAL A 460 -14.33 -6.33 7.23
C VAL A 460 -14.95 -6.25 5.84
N THR A 461 -14.17 -6.46 4.78
CA THR A 461 -14.69 -6.47 3.39
C THR A 461 -15.70 -7.58 3.15
N SER A 462 -15.67 -8.66 3.92
CA SER A 462 -16.67 -9.72 3.84
C SER A 462 -18.02 -9.36 4.48
N ILE A 463 -18.07 -8.32 5.32
CA ILE A 463 -19.29 -7.94 6.07
C ILE A 463 -20.20 -7.05 5.21
N SER A 464 -19.65 -6.08 4.49
CA SER A 464 -20.43 -5.07 3.76
C SER A 464 -19.71 -4.60 2.49
N GLN A 465 -20.50 -4.18 1.48
CA GLN A 465 -20.00 -3.61 0.23
C GLN A 465 -19.85 -2.08 0.26
N ASN A 466 -20.23 -1.41 1.35
CA ASN A 466 -20.14 0.05 1.50
C ASN A 466 -19.33 0.38 2.73
N VAL A 467 -18.02 0.15 2.64
CA VAL A 467 -17.10 0.32 3.76
C VAL A 467 -16.18 1.51 3.48
N VAL A 468 -15.96 2.33 4.49
CA VAL A 468 -14.92 3.34 4.52
C VAL A 468 -13.83 2.85 5.47
N PHE A 469 -12.60 2.78 4.98
CA PHE A 469 -11.45 2.50 5.82
C PHE A 469 -10.74 3.81 6.17
N GLU A 470 -10.44 4.00 7.44
CA GLU A 470 -9.54 5.06 7.85
C GLU A 470 -8.11 4.74 7.46
N GLN A 471 -7.75 3.47 7.58
CA GLN A 471 -6.43 2.94 7.23
C GLN A 471 -6.56 1.46 6.91
N THR A 472 -5.79 0.99 5.95
CA THR A 472 -5.81 -0.42 5.55
C THR A 472 -4.40 -0.88 5.16
N SER A 473 -4.22 -2.16 4.98
CA SER A 473 -3.01 -2.75 4.42
C SER A 473 -3.34 -3.61 3.23
N GLN A 474 -2.59 -3.45 2.17
CA GLN A 474 -2.70 -4.17 0.91
C GLN A 474 -3.95 -3.82 0.10
N SER A 475 -3.75 -3.01 -0.92
CA SER A 475 -4.78 -2.53 -1.85
C SER A 475 -5.58 -3.63 -2.55
N GLN A 476 -5.04 -4.83 -2.65
CA GLN A 476 -5.68 -5.96 -3.31
C GLN A 476 -6.98 -6.46 -2.64
N HIS A 477 -7.21 -6.07 -1.38
CA HIS A 477 -8.38 -6.51 -0.62
C HIS A 477 -9.41 -5.42 -0.39
N VAL A 478 -9.19 -4.20 -0.95
CA VAL A 478 -10.04 -3.05 -0.67
C VAL A 478 -10.80 -2.64 -1.91
N GLY A 479 -12.05 -3.10 -2.02
CA GLY A 479 -13.04 -2.62 -3.00
C GLY A 479 -13.75 -1.33 -2.61
N GLU A 480 -13.25 -0.58 -1.63
CA GLU A 480 -14.00 0.36 -0.83
C GLU A 480 -13.31 1.72 -0.78
N LEU A 481 -13.95 2.70 -0.15
CA LEU A 481 -13.37 4.02 0.05
C LEU A 481 -12.26 3.98 1.10
N ILE A 482 -11.13 4.60 0.79
CA ILE A 482 -10.12 4.91 1.80
C ILE A 482 -10.19 6.39 2.18
N SER A 483 -10.33 6.66 3.47
CA SER A 483 -10.42 8.01 4.00
C SER A 483 -9.05 8.67 4.04
N VAL A 484 -8.96 9.88 3.51
CA VAL A 484 -7.81 10.79 3.66
C VAL A 484 -8.26 11.99 4.48
N ARG A 485 -7.96 11.96 5.76
CA ARG A 485 -8.20 13.12 6.63
C ARG A 485 -7.38 14.31 6.16
N THR A 486 -8.00 15.48 6.24
CA THR A 486 -7.36 16.73 5.86
C THR A 486 -6.20 17.03 6.79
N SER A 487 -4.99 17.04 6.25
CA SER A 487 -3.76 17.39 6.96
C SER A 487 -3.35 18.81 6.61
N ILE A 488 -3.25 19.64 7.63
CA ILE A 488 -2.86 21.03 7.50
C ILE A 488 -1.36 21.14 7.75
N LYS A 489 -0.66 21.84 6.87
CA LYS A 489 0.76 22.20 7.07
C LYS A 489 0.90 23.71 7.12
N THR A 490 1.47 24.21 8.19
CA THR A 490 1.86 25.61 8.29
C THR A 490 3.23 25.80 7.64
N SER A 491 3.30 26.63 6.61
CA SER A 491 4.54 27.00 5.91
C SER A 491 4.73 28.50 6.03
N GLY A 492 5.62 28.93 6.93
CA GLY A 492 5.74 30.33 7.32
C GLY A 492 4.46 30.83 8.01
N GLU A 493 3.85 31.88 7.48
CA GLU A 493 2.59 32.43 7.98
C GLU A 493 1.32 31.81 7.32
N LYS A 494 1.49 30.91 6.33
CA LYS A 494 0.36 30.36 5.56
C LYS A 494 0.05 28.92 5.95
N THR A 495 -1.23 28.62 5.99
CA THR A 495 -1.76 27.28 6.20
C THR A 495 -2.13 26.65 4.85
N CYS A 496 -1.69 25.42 4.59
CA CYS A 496 -1.79 24.79 3.29
C CYS A 496 -2.31 23.34 3.36
N LEU A 497 -2.97 22.89 2.28
CA LEU A 497 -3.54 21.54 2.07
C LEU A 497 -2.61 20.61 1.27
N THR A 498 -1.34 20.98 1.07
CA THR A 498 -0.39 20.23 0.23
C THR A 498 -0.24 18.78 0.64
N ASN A 499 -0.21 18.50 1.95
CA ASN A 499 -0.08 17.13 2.46
C ASN A 499 -1.31 16.27 2.13
N THR A 500 -2.52 16.84 2.15
CA THR A 500 -3.76 16.12 1.78
C THR A 500 -3.69 15.64 0.33
N LEU A 501 -3.26 16.52 -0.59
CA LEU A 501 -3.09 16.15 -2.00
C LEU A 501 -1.98 15.13 -2.21
N ALA A 502 -0.80 15.34 -1.61
CA ALA A 502 0.32 14.41 -1.72
C ALA A 502 -0.05 13.01 -1.22
N ARG A 503 -0.77 12.92 -0.09
CA ARG A 503 -1.29 11.66 0.45
C ARG A 503 -2.25 10.98 -0.51
N ALA A 504 -3.20 11.71 -1.08
CA ALA A 504 -4.16 11.16 -2.03
C ALA A 504 -3.45 10.59 -3.28
N LEU A 505 -2.51 11.31 -3.86
CA LEU A 505 -1.75 10.86 -5.02
C LEU A 505 -0.88 9.63 -4.69
N THR A 506 -0.25 9.62 -3.52
CA THR A 506 0.53 8.47 -3.06
C THR A 506 -0.35 7.23 -2.90
N LEU A 507 -1.50 7.33 -2.23
CA LEU A 507 -2.44 6.22 -2.09
C LEU A 507 -2.94 5.71 -3.44
N GLY A 508 -3.21 6.60 -4.39
CA GLY A 508 -3.55 6.21 -5.75
C GLY A 508 -2.47 5.34 -6.40
N LEU A 509 -1.20 5.74 -6.31
CA LEU A 509 -0.05 4.95 -6.78
C LEU A 509 0.09 3.62 -6.03
N LEU A 510 -0.21 3.59 -4.73
CA LEU A 510 -0.21 2.37 -3.94
C LEU A 510 -1.38 1.43 -4.24
N GLY A 511 -2.33 1.84 -5.10
CA GLY A 511 -3.42 1.00 -5.60
C GLY A 511 -4.76 1.17 -4.89
N TYR A 512 -4.96 2.29 -4.22
CA TYR A 512 -6.23 2.69 -3.61
C TYR A 512 -6.93 3.73 -4.50
N PRO A 513 -7.76 3.30 -5.47
CA PRO A 513 -8.33 4.23 -6.45
C PRO A 513 -9.43 5.11 -5.87
N TYR A 514 -10.22 4.59 -4.91
CA TYR A 514 -11.40 5.29 -4.36
C TYR A 514 -11.03 6.02 -3.07
N ILE A 515 -10.53 7.24 -3.23
CA ILE A 515 -10.11 8.09 -2.12
C ILE A 515 -11.27 8.98 -1.70
N LEU A 516 -11.62 8.90 -0.42
CA LEU A 516 -12.57 9.80 0.23
C LEU A 516 -11.79 10.96 0.86
N SER A 517 -11.98 12.17 0.33
CA SER A 517 -11.50 13.38 1.02
C SER A 517 -12.34 13.59 2.29
N ASP A 518 -11.76 13.22 3.43
CA ASP A 518 -12.36 13.41 4.74
C ASP A 518 -12.09 14.85 5.23
N GLY A 519 -13.07 15.47 5.85
CA GLY A 519 -12.98 16.85 6.31
C GLY A 519 -11.87 17.09 7.34
N PHE A 520 -11.97 18.23 7.99
CA PHE A 520 -11.02 18.59 9.05
C PHE A 520 -11.32 17.78 10.31
N ASP A 521 -10.27 17.33 10.98
CA ASP A 521 -10.39 16.75 12.30
C ASP A 521 -10.55 17.88 13.33
N LEU A 522 -11.68 17.90 14.00
CA LEU A 522 -11.98 18.93 15.02
C LEU A 522 -11.13 18.75 16.29
N TYR A 523 -10.53 17.56 16.46
CA TYR A 523 -9.67 17.21 17.60
C TYR A 523 -8.18 17.29 17.29
N ASP A 524 -7.78 17.68 16.07
CA ASP A 524 -6.37 17.82 15.76
C ASP A 524 -5.79 19.05 16.46
N ALA A 525 -4.93 18.80 17.44
CA ALA A 525 -4.22 19.80 18.25
C ALA A 525 -3.37 20.80 17.41
N VAL A 526 -3.23 20.58 16.11
CA VAL A 526 -2.49 21.45 15.18
C VAL A 526 -3.28 22.70 14.81
N THR A 527 -4.60 22.68 14.93
CA THR A 527 -5.42 23.84 14.55
C THR A 527 -5.40 25.00 15.54
N HIS A 528 -4.70 24.91 16.67
CA HIS A 528 -4.51 25.94 17.73
C HIS A 528 -5.55 27.11 17.77
N SER A 529 -6.65 26.91 17.05
CA SER A 529 -7.79 27.84 17.08
C SER A 529 -8.63 27.51 18.30
N THR A 530 -9.00 28.50 19.05
CA THR A 530 -9.92 28.37 20.20
C THR A 530 -11.30 27.79 19.82
N SER A 531 -11.56 27.60 18.52
CA SER A 531 -12.81 27.02 17.98
C SER A 531 -12.60 25.67 17.24
N GLY A 532 -11.36 25.20 17.07
CA GLY A 532 -11.06 23.98 16.29
C GLY A 532 -11.40 24.05 14.79
N MET A 533 -11.95 25.18 14.32
CA MET A 533 -12.40 25.34 12.94
C MET A 533 -11.34 26.05 12.08
N PRO A 534 -11.09 25.57 10.82
CA PRO A 534 -10.22 26.27 9.89
C PRO A 534 -10.81 27.62 9.47
N SER A 535 -9.99 28.52 8.89
CA SER A 535 -10.50 29.75 8.31
C SER A 535 -11.48 29.46 7.18
N MET A 536 -12.44 30.37 6.94
CA MET A 536 -13.40 30.25 5.84
C MET A 536 -12.70 30.11 4.47
N ASP A 537 -11.59 30.81 4.24
CA ASP A 537 -10.83 30.72 3.00
C ASP A 537 -10.24 29.31 2.82
N LEU A 538 -9.57 28.77 3.86
CA LEU A 538 -9.00 27.43 3.82
C LEU A 538 -10.10 26.36 3.63
N TYR A 539 -11.26 26.53 4.28
CA TYR A 539 -12.39 25.64 4.12
C TYR A 539 -12.94 25.66 2.68
N ILE A 540 -13.05 26.83 2.06
CA ILE A 540 -13.44 26.96 0.64
C ILE A 540 -12.41 26.27 -0.25
N ARG A 541 -11.10 26.49 -0.03
CA ARG A 541 -10.03 25.82 -0.81
C ARG A 541 -10.07 24.30 -0.65
N TRP A 542 -10.40 23.82 0.54
CA TRP A 542 -10.60 22.40 0.78
C TRP A 542 -11.82 21.85 0.01
N MET A 543 -12.96 22.51 0.02
CA MET A 543 -14.14 22.12 -0.76
C MET A 543 -13.83 22.06 -2.27
N GLN A 544 -13.09 23.04 -2.77
CA GLN A 544 -12.65 23.12 -4.17
C GLN A 544 -11.73 21.94 -4.55
N LEU A 545 -10.72 21.65 -3.74
CA LEU A 545 -9.82 20.52 -3.93
C LEU A 545 -10.59 19.20 -3.88
N SER A 546 -11.42 19.02 -2.86
CA SER A 546 -12.15 17.78 -2.57
C SER A 546 -13.17 17.42 -3.65
N ALA A 547 -13.70 18.41 -4.38
CA ALA A 547 -14.64 18.18 -5.48
C ALA A 547 -14.03 17.34 -6.63
N PHE A 548 -12.70 17.24 -6.73
CA PHE A 548 -12.00 16.46 -7.73
C PHE A 548 -11.43 15.13 -7.20
N PHE A 549 -11.67 14.82 -5.94
CA PHE A 549 -11.45 13.49 -5.37
C PHE A 549 -12.58 12.53 -5.80
N PRO A 550 -12.36 11.22 -5.78
CA PRO A 550 -13.41 10.24 -6.05
C PRO A 550 -14.64 10.38 -5.13
N ALA A 551 -14.44 10.75 -3.86
CA ALA A 551 -15.54 11.01 -2.92
C ALA A 551 -15.14 12.12 -1.93
N VAL A 552 -16.14 12.78 -1.32
CA VAL A 552 -15.94 13.83 -0.33
C VAL A 552 -16.84 13.63 0.88
N LYS A 553 -16.30 13.88 2.10
CA LYS A 553 -17.06 13.86 3.35
C LYS A 553 -16.93 15.20 4.08
N TYR A 554 -18.06 15.80 4.39
CA TYR A 554 -18.17 17.01 5.20
C TYR A 554 -18.21 16.64 6.69
N SER A 555 -17.08 16.74 7.39
CA SER A 555 -17.03 16.67 8.85
C SER A 555 -17.52 17.96 9.50
N ILE A 556 -17.22 19.11 8.88
CA ILE A 556 -17.80 20.41 9.19
C ILE A 556 -18.81 20.73 8.07
N PRO A 557 -20.10 20.89 8.36
CA PRO A 557 -21.07 21.14 7.32
C PRO A 557 -20.92 22.56 6.73
N PRO A 558 -21.16 22.75 5.40
CA PRO A 558 -20.95 24.04 4.72
C PRO A 558 -21.70 25.23 5.34
N TRP A 559 -22.88 25.01 5.90
CA TRP A 559 -23.66 26.06 6.54
C TRP A 559 -23.07 26.58 7.84
N SER A 560 -22.08 25.92 8.43
CA SER A 560 -21.35 26.45 9.58
C SER A 560 -20.60 27.75 9.26
N TYR A 561 -20.31 27.98 7.96
CA TYR A 561 -19.72 29.24 7.46
C TYR A 561 -20.71 30.13 6.70
N GLY A 562 -22.01 29.85 6.79
CA GLY A 562 -23.05 30.65 6.17
C GLY A 562 -23.41 30.27 4.74
N SER A 563 -24.33 31.09 4.14
CA SER A 563 -24.93 30.78 2.84
C SER A 563 -23.93 30.78 1.68
N ALA A 564 -22.89 31.59 1.73
CA ALA A 564 -21.85 31.62 0.70
C ALA A 564 -21.13 30.26 0.57
N CYS A 565 -20.77 29.61 1.67
CA CYS A 565 -20.18 28.29 1.64
C CYS A 565 -21.16 27.18 1.20
N VAL A 566 -22.44 27.30 1.52
CA VAL A 566 -23.48 26.41 0.97
C VAL A 566 -23.54 26.52 -0.55
N GLN A 567 -23.47 27.73 -1.11
CA GLN A 567 -23.44 27.91 -2.57
C GLN A 567 -22.17 27.33 -3.21
N VAL A 568 -21.00 27.48 -2.57
CA VAL A 568 -19.76 26.84 -3.02
C VAL A 568 -19.93 25.33 -3.01
N ALA A 569 -20.48 24.73 -1.95
CA ALA A 569 -20.70 23.29 -1.86
C ALA A 569 -21.62 22.77 -2.98
N LYS A 570 -22.70 23.49 -3.31
CA LYS A 570 -23.58 23.15 -4.45
C LYS A 570 -22.84 23.20 -5.77
N ASN A 571 -22.06 24.27 -6.02
CA ASN A 571 -21.29 24.40 -7.25
C ASN A 571 -20.23 23.30 -7.37
N MET A 572 -19.52 22.97 -6.29
CA MET A 572 -18.52 21.90 -6.26
C MET A 572 -19.15 20.51 -6.46
N SER A 573 -20.30 20.25 -5.86
CA SER A 573 -21.06 19.03 -6.10
C SER A 573 -21.52 18.91 -7.56
N HIS A 574 -21.94 20.00 -8.19
CA HIS A 574 -22.28 20.02 -9.61
C HIS A 574 -21.07 19.73 -10.49
N ILE A 575 -19.92 20.38 -10.27
CA ILE A 575 -18.67 20.10 -10.99
C ILE A 575 -18.26 18.63 -10.83
N HIS A 576 -18.33 18.10 -9.61
CA HIS A 576 -18.02 16.70 -9.34
C HIS A 576 -18.90 15.75 -10.18
N GLN A 577 -20.21 15.95 -10.17
CA GLN A 577 -21.16 15.10 -10.89
C GLN A 577 -21.04 15.22 -12.41
N THR A 578 -20.72 16.39 -12.93
CA THR A 578 -20.69 16.66 -14.37
C THR A 578 -19.33 16.37 -15.02
N HIS A 579 -18.24 16.51 -14.28
CA HIS A 579 -16.89 16.35 -14.84
C HIS A 579 -16.13 15.16 -14.25
N VAL A 580 -16.18 14.92 -12.92
CA VAL A 580 -15.37 13.91 -12.27
C VAL A 580 -15.97 12.51 -12.38
N VAL A 581 -17.24 12.36 -12.02
CA VAL A 581 -17.94 11.06 -12.02
C VAL A 581 -17.95 10.38 -13.40
N PRO A 582 -18.23 11.09 -14.52
CA PRO A 582 -18.15 10.47 -15.85
C PRO A 582 -16.75 9.96 -16.18
N ILE A 583 -15.70 10.67 -15.75
CA ILE A 583 -14.31 10.21 -15.95
C ILE A 583 -14.06 8.93 -15.14
N ILE A 584 -14.47 8.89 -13.86
CA ILE A 584 -14.30 7.70 -13.02
C ILE A 584 -14.97 6.48 -13.67
N ASN A 585 -16.20 6.63 -14.16
CA ASN A 585 -16.92 5.56 -14.84
C ASN A 585 -16.20 5.06 -16.10
N ASN A 586 -15.58 5.97 -16.85
CA ASN A 586 -14.79 5.63 -18.05
C ASN A 586 -13.43 4.99 -17.71
N LEU A 587 -12.95 5.12 -16.47
CA LEU A 587 -11.69 4.51 -16.02
C LEU A 587 -11.86 3.08 -15.47
N ALA A 588 -13.04 2.47 -15.59
CA ALA A 588 -13.31 1.15 -15.02
C ALA A 588 -12.26 0.08 -15.42
N ASP A 589 -11.77 0.11 -16.65
CA ASP A 589 -10.74 -0.82 -17.12
C ASP A 589 -9.34 -0.50 -16.58
N ASP A 590 -9.00 0.78 -16.40
CA ASP A 590 -7.76 1.20 -15.76
C ASP A 590 -7.76 0.82 -14.27
N ILE A 591 -8.89 1.04 -13.59
CA ILE A 591 -9.06 0.67 -12.19
C ILE A 591 -8.93 -0.84 -12.01
N LYS A 592 -9.52 -1.67 -12.88
CA LYS A 592 -9.33 -3.12 -12.88
C LYS A 592 -7.88 -3.54 -13.02
N LYS A 593 -7.06 -2.74 -13.70
CA LYS A 593 -5.60 -2.95 -13.81
C LYS A 593 -4.84 -2.39 -12.61
N GLY A 594 -5.52 -1.82 -11.62
CA GLY A 594 -4.95 -1.22 -10.43
C GLY A 594 -4.31 0.16 -10.68
N LEU A 595 -4.66 0.83 -11.79
CA LEU A 595 -4.16 2.17 -12.09
C LEU A 595 -4.97 3.25 -11.36
N PRO A 596 -4.34 4.36 -10.95
CA PRO A 596 -4.99 5.39 -10.15
C PRO A 596 -6.00 6.21 -10.94
N ILE A 597 -7.06 6.66 -10.24
CA ILE A 597 -7.99 7.69 -10.74
C ILE A 597 -7.33 9.06 -10.70
N MET A 598 -6.80 9.43 -9.51
CA MET A 598 -6.02 10.65 -9.33
C MET A 598 -4.56 10.37 -9.67
N ARG A 599 -4.03 11.10 -10.64
CA ARG A 599 -2.69 10.85 -11.20
C ARG A 599 -1.78 12.06 -11.01
N PRO A 600 -0.52 11.89 -10.62
CA PRO A 600 0.45 12.97 -10.66
C PRO A 600 0.61 13.51 -12.10
N VAL A 601 0.99 14.76 -12.25
CA VAL A 601 1.08 15.43 -13.57
C VAL A 601 2.09 14.74 -14.50
N TRP A 602 3.17 14.17 -13.95
CA TRP A 602 4.16 13.41 -14.71
C TRP A 602 3.60 12.14 -15.39
N TRP A 603 2.41 11.68 -15.01
CA TRP A 603 1.76 10.53 -15.66
C TRP A 603 1.60 10.69 -17.17
N MET A 604 1.42 11.91 -17.63
CA MET A 604 1.30 12.23 -19.07
C MET A 604 2.59 12.68 -19.72
N ASP A 605 3.63 12.94 -18.95
CA ASP A 605 4.93 13.44 -19.42
C ASP A 605 6.06 12.92 -18.53
N SER A 606 6.17 11.58 -18.47
CA SER A 606 7.01 10.84 -17.52
C SER A 606 8.51 11.13 -17.64
N LYS A 607 8.96 11.68 -18.76
CA LYS A 607 10.36 12.06 -19.01
C LYS A 607 10.66 13.54 -18.74
N ASN A 608 9.66 14.32 -18.34
CA ASN A 608 9.80 15.76 -18.13
C ASN A 608 10.17 16.06 -16.67
N ALA A 609 11.40 16.54 -16.45
CA ALA A 609 11.90 16.87 -15.12
C ALA A 609 11.08 17.96 -14.40
N THR A 610 10.41 18.86 -15.13
CA THR A 610 9.52 19.86 -14.54
C THR A 610 8.25 19.21 -14.00
N ALA A 611 7.66 18.27 -14.75
CA ALA A 611 6.47 17.53 -14.31
C ALA A 611 6.69 16.78 -13.00
N HIS A 612 7.90 16.27 -12.78
CA HIS A 612 8.25 15.58 -11.53
C HIS A 612 8.37 16.50 -10.30
N LYS A 613 8.53 17.80 -10.51
CA LYS A 613 8.61 18.80 -9.42
C LYS A 613 7.26 19.37 -9.02
N VAL A 614 6.21 19.07 -9.80
CA VAL A 614 4.86 19.58 -9.56
C VAL A 614 4.19 18.71 -8.48
N ALA A 615 3.96 19.30 -7.30
CA ALA A 615 3.38 18.62 -6.15
C ALA A 615 1.97 19.13 -5.77
N ASP A 616 1.51 20.19 -6.40
CA ASP A 616 0.27 20.90 -6.10
C ASP A 616 -0.74 20.91 -7.25
N GLU A 617 -0.53 20.02 -8.24
CA GLU A 617 -1.42 19.77 -9.38
C GLU A 617 -1.58 18.27 -9.58
N PHE A 618 -2.69 17.88 -10.18
CA PHE A 618 -2.95 16.49 -10.49
C PHE A 618 -3.91 16.31 -11.67
N LEU A 619 -3.96 15.10 -12.16
CA LEU A 619 -4.90 14.71 -13.21
C LEU A 619 -6.00 13.81 -12.62
N VAL A 620 -7.22 13.93 -13.12
CA VAL A 620 -8.27 12.92 -12.99
C VAL A 620 -8.34 12.15 -14.31
N GLY A 621 -7.93 10.89 -14.25
CA GLY A 621 -7.63 10.11 -15.45
C GLY A 621 -6.55 10.78 -16.30
N ASN A 622 -6.74 10.76 -17.62
CA ASN A 622 -5.88 11.46 -18.59
C ASN A 622 -6.59 12.68 -19.23
N THR A 623 -7.75 13.06 -18.67
CA THR A 623 -8.68 13.97 -19.31
C THR A 623 -8.76 15.32 -18.63
N LEU A 624 -8.62 15.36 -17.32
CA LEU A 624 -8.83 16.58 -16.55
C LEU A 624 -7.56 16.94 -15.76
N LEU A 625 -7.01 18.12 -15.97
CA LEU A 625 -5.94 18.71 -15.17
C LEU A 625 -6.56 19.61 -14.12
N VAL A 626 -6.19 19.45 -12.87
CA VAL A 626 -6.65 20.24 -11.73
C VAL A 626 -5.48 20.93 -11.07
N ALA A 627 -5.55 22.25 -10.94
CA ALA A 627 -4.53 23.08 -10.33
C ALA A 627 -5.09 23.89 -9.17
N PRO A 628 -5.36 23.25 -8.00
CA PRO A 628 -6.01 23.91 -6.88
C PRO A 628 -5.12 24.95 -6.21
N VAL A 629 -5.71 26.01 -5.66
CA VAL A 629 -5.02 26.87 -4.71
C VAL A 629 -5.02 26.15 -3.36
N VAL A 630 -3.88 25.67 -2.94
CA VAL A 630 -3.76 24.82 -1.73
C VAL A 630 -3.43 25.60 -0.45
N CYS A 631 -3.08 26.87 -0.53
CA CYS A 631 -2.76 27.69 0.64
C CYS A 631 -3.73 28.86 0.80
N GLU A 632 -4.11 29.16 2.04
CA GLU A 632 -4.97 30.31 2.35
C GLU A 632 -4.33 31.66 1.95
N GLY A 633 -5.19 32.66 1.68
CA GLY A 633 -4.78 34.02 1.32
C GLY A 633 -4.06 34.13 -0.03
N THR A 634 -4.08 33.08 -0.85
CA THR A 634 -3.40 33.03 -2.16
C THR A 634 -4.40 33.27 -3.28
N THR A 635 -4.09 34.20 -4.17
CA THR A 635 -4.92 34.60 -5.33
C THR A 635 -4.26 34.40 -6.68
N THR A 636 -3.00 33.95 -6.68
CA THR A 636 -2.24 33.63 -7.90
C THR A 636 -1.44 32.35 -7.69
N ARG A 637 -1.23 31.59 -8.78
CA ARG A 637 -0.37 30.40 -8.75
C ARG A 637 0.33 30.16 -10.08
N GLY A 638 1.41 29.41 -10.04
CA GLY A 638 1.97 28.82 -11.25
C GLY A 638 1.19 27.58 -11.66
N ILE A 639 1.09 27.28 -12.95
CA ILE A 639 0.45 26.07 -13.48
C ILE A 639 1.31 25.44 -14.55
N PHE A 640 1.61 24.16 -14.41
CA PHE A 640 2.28 23.35 -15.41
C PHE A 640 1.27 22.56 -16.25
N PHE A 641 1.26 22.79 -17.55
CA PHE A 641 0.46 22.03 -18.50
C PHE A 641 1.32 20.92 -19.09
N PRO A 642 1.02 19.64 -18.84
CA PRO A 642 1.72 18.55 -19.49
C PRO A 642 1.38 18.48 -20.99
N LYS A 643 2.08 17.66 -21.74
CA LYS A 643 1.88 17.47 -23.18
C LYS A 643 0.41 17.26 -23.53
N GLY A 644 -0.13 18.11 -24.41
CA GLY A 644 -1.53 18.06 -24.83
C GLY A 644 -2.10 19.44 -25.14
N ILE A 645 -3.37 19.48 -25.53
CA ILE A 645 -4.17 20.69 -25.75
C ILE A 645 -5.22 20.75 -24.65
N TRP A 646 -5.30 21.88 -23.94
CA TRP A 646 -6.11 22.06 -22.75
C TRP A 646 -7.07 23.21 -22.91
N SER A 647 -8.33 23.02 -22.52
CA SER A 647 -9.39 24.04 -22.48
C SER A 647 -9.56 24.53 -21.05
N ASP A 648 -9.43 25.83 -20.84
CA ASP A 648 -9.53 26.50 -19.54
C ASP A 648 -10.97 26.81 -19.19
N HIS A 649 -11.53 26.17 -18.16
CA HIS A 649 -12.91 26.37 -17.73
C HIS A 649 -13.17 27.73 -17.07
N ASN A 650 -12.15 28.33 -16.45
CA ASN A 650 -12.31 29.63 -15.79
C ASN A 650 -12.20 30.82 -16.72
N ASN A 651 -11.66 30.63 -17.94
CA ASN A 651 -11.42 31.70 -18.93
C ASN A 651 -12.12 31.41 -20.27
N GLY A 652 -13.41 31.05 -20.22
CA GLY A 652 -14.26 30.93 -21.41
C GLY A 652 -13.80 29.89 -22.43
N GLY A 653 -13.13 28.84 -22.00
CA GLY A 653 -12.62 27.79 -22.89
C GLY A 653 -11.32 28.15 -23.62
N ARG A 654 -10.54 29.11 -23.11
CA ARG A 654 -9.23 29.47 -23.68
C ARG A 654 -8.39 28.22 -23.88
N VAL A 655 -7.81 28.08 -25.08
CA VAL A 655 -6.98 26.93 -25.44
C VAL A 655 -5.52 27.18 -25.05
N LEU A 656 -4.93 26.19 -24.40
CA LEU A 656 -3.54 26.19 -23.95
C LEU A 656 -2.87 24.92 -24.46
N VAL A 657 -1.63 25.06 -24.95
CA VAL A 657 -0.86 23.94 -25.50
C VAL A 657 0.34 23.67 -24.59
N GLY A 658 0.46 22.42 -24.10
CA GLY A 658 1.59 21.94 -23.31
C GLY A 658 2.60 21.14 -24.14
N PRO A 659 3.84 20.90 -23.62
CA PRO A 659 4.25 21.25 -22.26
C PRO A 659 4.52 22.75 -22.10
N LYS A 660 3.97 23.36 -21.07
CA LYS A 660 4.12 24.80 -20.79
C LYS A 660 3.91 25.09 -19.31
N TYR A 661 4.71 26.01 -18.76
CA TYR A 661 4.48 26.57 -17.45
C TYR A 661 3.95 28.00 -17.56
N ILE A 662 2.86 28.30 -16.87
CA ILE A 662 2.29 29.64 -16.76
C ILE A 662 2.53 30.13 -15.33
N GLU A 663 3.27 31.20 -15.19
CA GLU A 663 3.46 31.89 -13.93
C GLU A 663 2.22 32.66 -13.51
N ASN A 664 1.91 33.17 -12.51
CA ASN A 664 0.90 34.18 -12.13
C ASN A 664 -0.52 33.97 -12.74
N TYR A 665 -1.01 32.73 -12.78
CA TYR A 665 -2.41 32.48 -13.11
C TYR A 665 -3.30 33.00 -11.97
N THR A 666 -4.17 33.98 -12.24
CA THR A 666 -5.03 34.61 -11.24
C THR A 666 -6.24 33.74 -10.94
N VAL A 667 -6.54 33.56 -9.66
CA VAL A 667 -7.64 32.72 -9.15
C VAL A 667 -8.43 33.48 -8.11
N SER A 668 -9.74 33.63 -8.31
CA SER A 668 -10.60 34.18 -7.24
C SER A 668 -10.83 33.15 -6.12
N GLN A 669 -11.24 33.63 -4.94
CA GLN A 669 -11.51 32.76 -3.80
C GLN A 669 -12.54 31.65 -4.09
N PHE A 670 -13.52 31.94 -4.94
CA PHE A 670 -14.64 31.04 -5.25
C PHE A 670 -14.41 30.20 -6.53
N GLN A 671 -13.22 30.23 -7.10
CA GLN A 671 -12.85 29.49 -8.31
C GLN A 671 -11.72 28.52 -8.03
N ILE A 672 -11.74 27.41 -8.75
CA ILE A 672 -10.60 26.47 -8.86
C ILE A 672 -10.19 26.35 -10.30
N PRO A 673 -8.91 26.47 -10.64
CA PRO A 673 -8.44 26.19 -11.99
C PRO A 673 -8.53 24.71 -12.32
N TYR A 674 -9.26 24.39 -13.39
CA TYR A 674 -9.28 23.05 -13.97
C TYR A 674 -9.42 23.13 -15.50
N PHE A 675 -8.86 22.14 -16.17
CA PHE A 675 -8.69 22.17 -17.62
C PHE A 675 -9.03 20.81 -18.19
N THR A 676 -9.87 20.78 -19.25
CA THR A 676 -10.18 19.55 -19.97
C THR A 676 -9.24 19.38 -21.14
N ARG A 677 -8.67 18.18 -21.30
CA ARG A 677 -7.87 17.82 -22.45
C ARG A 677 -8.75 17.70 -23.69
N MET A 678 -8.42 18.45 -24.70
CA MET A 678 -9.08 18.37 -26.00
C MET A 678 -8.52 17.20 -26.80
N GLN A 679 -9.40 16.43 -27.43
CA GLN A 679 -8.98 15.42 -28.38
C GLN A 679 -8.45 16.13 -29.63
N GLN A 680 -7.27 15.76 -30.10
CA GLN A 680 -6.85 16.13 -31.46
C GLN A 680 -7.75 15.35 -32.42
N TYR A 681 -8.58 16.05 -33.18
CA TYR A 681 -9.14 15.46 -34.40
C TYR A 681 -7.97 15.17 -35.32
N GLN A 682 -7.72 13.89 -35.59
CA GLN A 682 -6.75 13.43 -36.60
C GLN A 682 -7.27 13.78 -38.00
#